data_45043362f9b430df8823efcccc862c07
#
_entry.id   45043362f9b430df8823efcccc862c07
#
_cell.length_a   1.000
_cell.length_b   1.000
_cell.length_c   1.000
_cell.angle_alpha   90.00
_cell.angle_beta   90.00
_cell.angle_gamma   90.00
#
_symmetry.space_group_name_H-M   'P 1'
#
loop_
_entity.id
_entity.type
_entity.pdbx_description
1 polymer ?
#
loop_
_entity_poly.entity_id
_entity_poly.type
_entity_poly.pdbx_seq_one_letter_code
_entity_poly.pdbx_strand_id
1 'polypeptide(L)'
;MELKTYQKKVIADLTRYLDLLNETKSDTAAFRLFWQEKSAPTLGLYQNVIPGVPNLCFKVPTGGGKTFIACNAVRPIFDALPATKTKAVVWLVPSDAILTQTAKALKDTSHPYRQKIDVDFGGRVEVYTKQELLNGQNFNPSAVTEQLSVMVLSYDSFRGRGKEVLKAYQENSNLAEFAKVLGKPDSPIEKADETALFQIINQLNPLVIVDESHHARSELSLEMLENFNPCFVLDLTATPKKESNIISYVDAVQLKNEHMVKLPVIVYNRDSQSEVLIDAIDLRNKLEEIASVEYAKTGKYIRPIALFQAQPKGKEDATTFEKLRDKLVDAGIPAEQIAIRTADVNELKNVELMSLSCPIRYIITVNALKEGWDCPFAYILASLANKTSQVDVEQILGRILRLPHTSPHTQSALNMSYVLTSSNDFNNTVAHIVKGLNSAGFSDKDYRIGESAKPQVPEQPAEQITLPDQQGCPEMELPLETAEDDFSGLDGKSIGAELERRREQAQTPETAPKADTMLDAAAEVEKAYTDAIQQTDNDPMMDNLPWEVRDKVKSFQVNPQFREDIETLQIPQFFLKVEQSLFTDGSFELLDKEMLAEGFTLKGKAYDIDFAAADDEIREIDVREQDGGLPKVFKMESAEQRYFKEWFNNLPPESRVRQCKETMFNQLNKLNMVDAAELKAYIDRIVNDMDKAQLAAMEKAPLGYAAKIRAKIETLLESHYRENFERWLETERIVCKPYFRLRPSIHPATYTDIYARSLYAAEDGDMNKLEQKLIVELTALPNVRWWHRNIARQDFAINGFIKHYPDILIMTQSGKLICAETKGEHLKNDDSREKIALGQAWRTAAGKNFRYYMVFENEENLLPGAVSMSQFIDTVKAL
;
A
#
# COMPACT_ATOMS: atom_id res chain seq x y z
N MET A 1 5.44 14.91 -13.62
CA MET A 1 4.19 14.42 -12.99
C MET A 1 4.47 14.27 -11.51
N GLU A 2 3.61 14.81 -10.64
CA GLU A 2 3.75 14.67 -9.19
C GLU A 2 2.84 13.56 -8.66
N LEU A 3 3.24 12.97 -7.53
CA LEU A 3 2.41 11.99 -6.83
C LEU A 3 1.16 12.68 -6.24
N LYS A 4 0.01 12.06 -6.42
CA LYS A 4 -1.24 12.42 -5.73
C LYS A 4 -1.13 12.14 -4.23
N THR A 5 -2.00 12.72 -3.41
CA THR A 5 -1.95 12.58 -1.94
C THR A 5 -1.96 11.11 -1.48
N TYR A 6 -2.87 10.30 -2.00
CA TYR A 6 -2.90 8.86 -1.68
C TYR A 6 -1.65 8.10 -2.15
N GLN A 7 -1.05 8.49 -3.29
CA GLN A 7 0.19 7.87 -3.78
C GLN A 7 1.38 8.22 -2.88
N LYS A 8 1.45 9.47 -2.39
CA LYS A 8 2.44 9.87 -1.37
C LYS A 8 2.30 9.04 -0.10
N LYS A 9 1.05 8.78 0.34
CA LYS A 9 0.78 7.91 1.49
C LYS A 9 1.29 6.48 1.24
N VAL A 10 1.03 5.90 0.06
CA VAL A 10 1.52 4.54 -0.28
C VAL A 10 3.05 4.46 -0.19
N ILE A 11 3.76 5.45 -0.71
CA ILE A 11 5.23 5.51 -0.64
C ILE A 11 5.71 5.76 0.80
N ALA A 12 5.02 6.59 1.59
CA ALA A 12 5.33 6.81 3.01
C ALA A 12 5.14 5.51 3.83
N ASP A 13 4.06 4.75 3.56
CA ASP A 13 3.82 3.45 4.18
C ASP A 13 4.95 2.45 3.85
N LEU A 14 5.41 2.42 2.59
CA LEU A 14 6.57 1.61 2.20
C LEU A 14 7.82 2.04 2.95
N THR A 15 8.14 3.32 2.95
CA THR A 15 9.34 3.86 3.63
C THR A 15 9.32 3.50 5.11
N ARG A 16 8.17 3.68 5.79
CA ARG A 16 8.04 3.31 7.21
C ARG A 16 8.26 1.81 7.46
N TYR A 17 7.70 0.94 6.60
CA TYR A 17 7.96 -0.49 6.69
C TYR A 17 9.45 -0.81 6.50
N LEU A 18 10.11 -0.20 5.52
CA LEU A 18 11.54 -0.41 5.26
C LEU A 18 12.42 0.06 6.42
N ASP A 19 12.04 1.16 7.09
CA ASP A 19 12.70 1.61 8.31
C ASP A 19 12.56 0.56 9.42
N LEU A 20 11.35 0.07 9.65
CA LEU A 20 11.09 -1.00 10.63
C LEU A 20 11.83 -2.30 10.28
N LEU A 21 11.93 -2.64 8.98
CA LEU A 21 12.71 -3.79 8.53
C LEU A 21 14.19 -3.62 8.86
N ASN A 22 14.73 -2.41 8.67
CA ASN A 22 16.11 -2.08 9.03
C ASN A 22 16.35 -2.07 10.54
N GLU A 23 15.36 -1.64 11.34
CA GLU A 23 15.41 -1.65 12.80
C GLU A 23 15.38 -3.09 13.37
N THR A 24 14.45 -3.91 12.88
CA THR A 24 14.16 -5.24 13.45
C THR A 24 14.97 -6.36 12.83
N LYS A 25 15.49 -6.17 11.62
CA LYS A 25 16.12 -7.22 10.79
C LYS A 25 15.24 -8.46 10.58
N SER A 26 13.94 -8.31 10.67
CA SER A 26 12.94 -9.38 10.53
C SER A 26 11.68 -8.89 9.86
N ASP A 27 11.31 -9.51 8.74
CA ASP A 27 10.10 -9.20 7.97
C ASP A 27 8.84 -9.32 8.82
N THR A 28 8.74 -10.42 9.58
CA THR A 28 7.61 -10.70 10.47
C THR A 28 7.49 -9.65 11.57
N ALA A 29 8.61 -9.26 12.19
CA ALA A 29 8.59 -8.25 13.24
C ALA A 29 8.28 -6.86 12.68
N ALA A 30 8.89 -6.48 11.55
CA ALA A 30 8.62 -5.21 10.89
C ALA A 30 7.15 -5.07 10.47
N PHE A 31 6.58 -6.13 9.88
CA PHE A 31 5.19 -6.14 9.43
C PHE A 31 4.21 -6.03 10.60
N ARG A 32 4.47 -6.78 11.68
CA ARG A 32 3.67 -6.70 12.92
C ARG A 32 3.72 -5.30 13.52
N LEU A 33 4.91 -4.71 13.66
CA LEU A 33 5.09 -3.37 14.21
C LEU A 33 4.42 -2.31 13.34
N PHE A 34 4.54 -2.43 12.01
CA PHE A 34 3.88 -1.51 11.07
C PHE A 34 2.36 -1.45 11.31
N TRP A 35 1.70 -2.61 11.41
CA TRP A 35 0.27 -2.66 11.65
C TRP A 35 -0.14 -2.30 13.09
N GLN A 36 0.75 -2.50 14.07
CA GLN A 36 0.56 -1.97 15.42
C GLN A 36 0.55 -0.44 15.42
N GLU A 37 1.48 0.21 14.72
CA GLU A 37 1.50 1.68 14.58
C GLU A 37 0.27 2.23 13.86
N LYS A 38 -0.30 1.45 12.94
CA LYS A 38 -1.56 1.78 12.22
C LYS A 38 -2.82 1.44 13.03
N SER A 39 -2.69 0.99 14.27
CA SER A 39 -3.80 0.55 15.13
C SER A 39 -4.61 -0.64 14.59
N ALA A 40 -3.99 -1.48 13.76
CA ALA A 40 -4.60 -2.68 13.17
C ALA A 40 -3.75 -3.94 13.36
N PRO A 41 -3.44 -4.34 14.60
CA PRO A 41 -2.50 -5.45 14.88
C PRO A 41 -2.94 -6.79 14.31
N THR A 42 -4.25 -7.03 14.12
CA THR A 42 -4.76 -8.24 13.46
C THR A 42 -4.31 -8.40 12.02
N LEU A 43 -3.91 -7.31 11.37
CA LEU A 43 -3.33 -7.32 10.03
C LEU A 43 -1.83 -7.60 10.02
N GLY A 44 -1.20 -7.64 11.19
CA GLY A 44 0.24 -7.84 11.37
C GLY A 44 0.74 -9.28 11.22
N LEU A 45 -0.09 -10.22 10.71
CA LEU A 45 0.32 -11.60 10.44
C LEU A 45 0.99 -11.69 9.08
N TYR A 46 2.34 -11.68 9.09
CA TYR A 46 3.14 -11.80 7.88
C TYR A 46 3.09 -13.22 7.31
N GLN A 47 2.85 -13.33 6.01
CA GLN A 47 2.90 -14.59 5.26
C GLN A 47 4.28 -14.72 4.59
N ASN A 48 5.08 -15.67 5.03
CA ASN A 48 6.41 -15.91 4.48
C ASN A 48 6.30 -16.76 3.20
N VAL A 49 5.93 -16.12 2.10
CA VAL A 49 5.67 -16.80 0.81
C VAL A 49 6.98 -17.29 0.18
N ILE A 50 8.03 -16.48 0.21
CA ILE A 50 9.39 -16.83 -0.23
C ILE A 50 10.31 -16.67 0.98
N PRO A 51 10.84 -17.77 1.53
CA PRO A 51 11.65 -17.71 2.74
C PRO A 51 12.85 -16.76 2.64
N GLY A 52 12.94 -15.81 3.57
CA GLY A 52 14.06 -14.87 3.63
C GLY A 52 14.00 -13.70 2.64
N VAL A 53 12.88 -13.55 1.92
CA VAL A 53 12.66 -12.46 0.96
C VAL A 53 11.46 -11.61 1.38
N PRO A 54 11.65 -10.30 1.67
CA PRO A 54 10.54 -9.42 1.95
C PRO A 54 9.56 -9.37 0.77
N ASN A 55 8.30 -9.69 1.06
CA ASN A 55 7.23 -9.69 0.06
C ASN A 55 6.07 -8.81 0.55
N LEU A 56 5.80 -7.73 -0.14
CA LEU A 56 4.78 -6.74 0.21
C LEU A 56 3.79 -6.52 -0.91
N CYS A 57 2.58 -6.13 -0.51
CA CYS A 57 1.50 -5.86 -1.44
C CYS A 57 0.93 -4.44 -1.25
N PHE A 58 0.75 -3.72 -2.36
CA PHE A 58 -0.08 -2.52 -2.43
C PHE A 58 -1.43 -2.85 -3.05
N LYS A 59 -2.51 -2.68 -2.30
CA LYS A 59 -3.85 -2.71 -2.86
C LYS A 59 -4.19 -1.34 -3.45
N VAL A 60 -4.21 -1.26 -4.77
CA VAL A 60 -4.55 -0.02 -5.50
C VAL A 60 -5.56 -0.37 -6.59
N PRO A 61 -6.76 0.23 -6.60
CA PRO A 61 -7.78 -0.05 -7.61
C PRO A 61 -7.30 0.24 -9.03
N THR A 62 -7.99 -0.31 -10.00
CA THR A 62 -7.75 -0.01 -11.41
C THR A 62 -7.93 1.49 -11.66
N GLY A 63 -7.02 2.10 -12.42
CA GLY A 63 -7.00 3.56 -12.62
C GLY A 63 -6.22 4.35 -11.55
N GLY A 64 -5.80 3.73 -10.44
CA GLY A 64 -5.07 4.39 -9.36
C GLY A 64 -3.58 4.64 -9.62
N GLY A 65 -3.07 4.37 -10.83
CA GLY A 65 -1.68 4.68 -11.21
C GLY A 65 -0.64 3.75 -10.59
N LYS A 66 -0.95 2.43 -10.46
CA LYS A 66 -0.07 1.38 -9.94
C LYS A 66 1.36 1.46 -10.49
N THR A 67 1.50 1.57 -11.82
CA THR A 67 2.80 1.63 -12.49
C THR A 67 3.64 2.85 -12.05
N PHE A 68 3.01 4.02 -11.85
CA PHE A 68 3.69 5.21 -11.38
C PHE A 68 4.10 5.10 -9.90
N ILE A 69 3.27 4.48 -9.08
CA ILE A 69 3.60 4.15 -7.68
C ILE A 69 4.81 3.22 -7.65
N ALA A 70 4.83 2.16 -8.47
CA ALA A 70 5.96 1.23 -8.57
C ALA A 70 7.26 1.94 -8.98
N CYS A 71 7.23 2.85 -9.98
CA CYS A 71 8.40 3.66 -10.35
C CYS A 71 8.96 4.48 -9.17
N ASN A 72 8.07 4.96 -8.28
CA ASN A 72 8.47 5.71 -7.09
C ASN A 72 8.94 4.81 -5.93
N ALA A 73 8.62 3.52 -5.94
CA ALA A 73 9.02 2.55 -4.92
C ALA A 73 10.44 1.99 -5.15
N VAL A 74 10.95 1.97 -6.40
CA VAL A 74 12.24 1.36 -6.76
C VAL A 74 13.40 1.94 -5.94
N ARG A 75 13.52 3.27 -5.88
CA ARG A 75 14.62 3.93 -5.19
C ARG A 75 14.61 3.70 -3.68
N PRO A 76 13.49 3.91 -2.94
CA PRO A 76 13.40 3.61 -1.52
C PRO A 76 13.76 2.16 -1.17
N ILE A 77 13.35 1.18 -1.99
CA ILE A 77 13.67 -0.23 -1.75
C ILE A 77 15.18 -0.47 -1.86
N PHE A 78 15.83 0.00 -2.92
CA PHE A 78 17.29 -0.18 -3.06
C PHE A 78 18.08 0.59 -2.00
N ASP A 79 17.61 1.74 -1.55
CA ASP A 79 18.26 2.49 -0.48
C ASP A 79 18.15 1.77 0.87
N ALA A 80 17.08 1.03 1.10
CA ALA A 80 16.89 0.22 2.31
C ALA A 80 17.64 -1.11 2.28
N LEU A 81 18.01 -1.60 1.08
CA LEU A 81 18.71 -2.88 0.87
C LEU A 81 20.13 -2.65 0.32
N PRO A 82 21.04 -2.04 1.10
CA PRO A 82 22.37 -1.66 0.60
C PRO A 82 23.28 -2.85 0.24
N ALA A 83 22.92 -4.07 0.67
CA ALA A 83 23.65 -5.30 0.35
C ALA A 83 23.43 -5.80 -1.10
N THR A 84 22.47 -5.24 -1.83
CA THR A 84 22.24 -5.63 -3.23
C THR A 84 23.37 -5.11 -4.12
N LYS A 85 24.05 -6.06 -4.80
CA LYS A 85 25.24 -5.76 -5.63
C LYS A 85 24.89 -5.07 -6.93
N THR A 86 23.75 -5.45 -7.51
CA THR A 86 23.25 -4.93 -8.79
C THR A 86 21.93 -4.20 -8.56
N LYS A 87 21.65 -3.20 -9.38
CA LYS A 87 20.36 -2.53 -9.40
C LYS A 87 19.52 -3.10 -10.54
N ALA A 88 19.12 -4.36 -10.38
CA ALA A 88 18.32 -5.09 -11.34
C ALA A 88 16.84 -5.12 -10.88
N VAL A 89 15.93 -4.81 -11.78
CA VAL A 89 14.48 -4.91 -11.57
C VAL A 89 13.88 -5.87 -12.58
N VAL A 90 13.16 -6.88 -12.12
CA VAL A 90 12.30 -7.71 -12.96
C VAL A 90 10.87 -7.20 -12.79
N TRP A 91 10.29 -6.66 -13.85
CA TRP A 91 8.93 -6.15 -13.89
C TRP A 91 8.03 -7.17 -14.60
N LEU A 92 7.28 -7.94 -13.81
CA LEU A 92 6.38 -8.99 -14.30
C LEU A 92 5.01 -8.42 -14.60
N VAL A 93 4.51 -8.67 -15.80
CA VAL A 93 3.19 -8.25 -16.27
C VAL A 93 2.36 -9.45 -16.76
N PRO A 94 1.01 -9.38 -16.70
CA PRO A 94 0.16 -10.52 -17.00
C PRO A 94 0.09 -10.90 -18.48
N SER A 95 0.33 -9.97 -19.40
CA SER A 95 0.17 -10.24 -20.84
C SER A 95 1.14 -9.46 -21.73
N ASP A 96 1.34 -9.92 -22.95
CA ASP A 96 2.20 -9.27 -23.96
C ASP A 96 1.71 -7.87 -24.36
N ALA A 97 0.41 -7.62 -24.29
CA ALA A 97 -0.15 -6.29 -24.54
C ALA A 97 0.30 -5.28 -23.47
N ILE A 98 0.23 -5.66 -22.20
CA ILE A 98 0.71 -4.84 -21.07
C ILE A 98 2.24 -4.74 -21.09
N LEU A 99 2.95 -5.83 -21.45
CA LEU A 99 4.40 -5.82 -21.63
C LEU A 99 4.82 -4.73 -22.63
N THR A 100 4.19 -4.72 -23.80
CA THR A 100 4.50 -3.75 -24.86
C THR A 100 4.23 -2.31 -24.39
N GLN A 101 3.11 -2.07 -23.72
CA GLN A 101 2.73 -0.78 -23.18
C GLN A 101 3.72 -0.31 -22.10
N THR A 102 4.04 -1.16 -21.13
CA THR A 102 4.94 -0.85 -20.03
C THR A 102 6.36 -0.61 -20.52
N ALA A 103 6.88 -1.49 -21.38
CA ALA A 103 8.19 -1.33 -21.97
C ALA A 103 8.30 -0.04 -22.80
N LYS A 104 7.28 0.29 -23.61
CA LYS A 104 7.23 1.55 -24.36
C LYS A 104 7.28 2.77 -23.45
N ALA A 105 6.44 2.79 -22.40
CA ALA A 105 6.38 3.90 -21.44
C ALA A 105 7.69 4.08 -20.66
N LEU A 106 8.36 2.99 -20.29
CA LEU A 106 9.64 3.04 -19.56
C LEU A 106 10.85 3.34 -20.47
N LYS A 107 10.77 3.08 -21.79
CA LYS A 107 11.80 3.42 -22.77
C LYS A 107 11.71 4.87 -23.26
N ASP A 108 10.51 5.45 -23.24
CA ASP A 108 10.27 6.83 -23.72
C ASP A 108 10.75 7.84 -22.67
N THR A 109 11.87 8.53 -22.96
CA THR A 109 12.48 9.53 -22.05
C THR A 109 11.58 10.75 -21.78
N SER A 110 10.56 10.98 -22.60
CA SER A 110 9.55 12.02 -22.38
C SER A 110 8.41 11.56 -21.46
N HIS A 111 8.26 10.26 -21.24
CA HIS A 111 7.19 9.69 -20.43
C HIS A 111 7.42 9.92 -18.94
N PRO A 112 6.42 10.31 -18.14
CA PRO A 112 6.57 10.60 -16.71
C PRO A 112 7.16 9.43 -15.88
N TYR A 113 6.89 8.17 -16.26
CA TYR A 113 7.45 6.99 -15.58
C TYR A 113 8.96 6.93 -15.75
N ARG A 114 9.44 7.10 -16.99
CA ARG A 114 10.86 7.11 -17.27
C ARG A 114 11.55 8.30 -16.60
N GLN A 115 11.00 9.50 -16.72
CA GLN A 115 11.55 10.70 -16.09
C GLN A 115 11.75 10.54 -14.58
N LYS A 116 10.79 9.90 -13.89
CA LYS A 116 10.93 9.65 -12.45
C LYS A 116 12.11 8.75 -12.13
N ILE A 117 12.25 7.64 -12.85
CA ILE A 117 13.36 6.69 -12.65
C ILE A 117 14.69 7.33 -13.05
N ASP A 118 14.73 8.12 -14.13
CA ASP A 118 15.93 8.85 -14.55
C ASP A 118 16.40 9.86 -13.49
N VAL A 119 15.49 10.59 -12.85
CA VAL A 119 15.82 11.50 -11.74
C VAL A 119 16.41 10.72 -10.57
N ASP A 120 15.81 9.60 -10.20
CA ASP A 120 16.25 8.79 -9.06
C ASP A 120 17.61 8.12 -9.28
N PHE A 121 17.94 7.76 -10.51
CA PHE A 121 19.17 7.03 -10.86
C PHE A 121 20.14 7.84 -11.73
N GLY A 122 19.98 9.17 -11.79
CA GLY A 122 20.90 10.07 -12.49
C GLY A 122 20.97 9.84 -13.98
N GLY A 123 19.87 9.43 -14.62
CA GLY A 123 19.79 9.13 -16.04
C GLY A 123 20.45 7.80 -16.45
N ARG A 124 21.01 7.04 -15.52
CA ARG A 124 21.62 5.73 -15.75
C ARG A 124 20.60 4.62 -15.64
N VAL A 125 19.77 4.49 -16.65
CA VAL A 125 18.65 3.52 -16.69
C VAL A 125 18.58 2.87 -18.06
N GLU A 126 18.53 1.55 -18.11
CA GLU A 126 18.29 0.79 -19.32
C GLU A 126 17.09 -0.14 -19.13
N VAL A 127 16.26 -0.26 -20.17
CA VAL A 127 15.01 -1.05 -20.13
C VAL A 127 15.04 -2.12 -21.20
N TYR A 128 14.90 -3.36 -20.78
CA TYR A 128 15.02 -4.53 -21.63
C TYR A 128 13.72 -5.30 -21.75
N THR A 129 13.43 -5.82 -22.93
CA THR A 129 12.49 -6.91 -23.17
C THR A 129 13.23 -8.26 -23.20
N LYS A 130 12.51 -9.39 -23.11
CA LYS A 130 13.11 -10.73 -23.18
C LYS A 130 13.98 -10.93 -24.41
N GLN A 131 13.53 -10.43 -25.57
CA GLN A 131 14.30 -10.60 -26.82
C GLN A 131 15.62 -9.83 -26.79
N GLU A 132 15.63 -8.62 -26.24
CA GLU A 132 16.87 -7.82 -26.12
C GLU A 132 17.85 -8.46 -25.14
N LEU A 133 17.34 -9.02 -24.03
CA LEU A 133 18.16 -9.77 -23.07
C LEU A 133 18.79 -11.02 -23.73
N LEU A 134 18.02 -11.82 -24.46
CA LEU A 134 18.53 -13.00 -25.17
C LEU A 134 19.56 -12.65 -26.25
N ASN A 135 19.43 -11.49 -26.87
CA ASN A 135 20.37 -11.01 -27.87
C ASN A 135 21.62 -10.34 -27.25
N GLY A 136 21.66 -10.14 -25.93
CA GLY A 136 22.75 -9.43 -25.25
C GLY A 136 22.86 -7.94 -25.65
N GLN A 137 21.76 -7.32 -26.12
CA GLN A 137 21.76 -5.92 -26.55
C GLN A 137 21.90 -4.99 -25.34
N ASN A 138 23.06 -4.33 -25.24
CA ASN A 138 23.44 -3.47 -24.12
C ASN A 138 23.33 -4.15 -22.73
N PHE A 139 23.10 -5.46 -22.71
CA PHE A 139 22.97 -6.26 -21.48
C PHE A 139 24.28 -7.04 -21.27
N ASN A 140 25.12 -6.54 -20.38
CA ASN A 140 26.43 -7.09 -20.04
C ASN A 140 26.74 -6.81 -18.55
N PRO A 141 27.77 -7.46 -17.96
CA PRO A 141 28.09 -7.31 -16.54
C PRO A 141 28.36 -5.86 -16.09
N SER A 142 29.04 -5.05 -16.93
CA SER A 142 29.31 -3.65 -16.60
C SER A 142 28.03 -2.82 -16.56
N ALA A 143 27.11 -3.06 -17.51
CA ALA A 143 25.83 -2.35 -17.56
C ALA A 143 24.99 -2.59 -16.29
N VAL A 144 24.88 -3.84 -15.81
CA VAL A 144 24.05 -4.15 -14.62
C VAL A 144 24.67 -3.68 -13.30
N THR A 145 25.97 -3.37 -13.28
CA THR A 145 26.65 -2.80 -12.10
C THR A 145 26.60 -1.28 -12.06
N GLU A 146 26.65 -0.62 -13.23
CA GLU A 146 26.78 0.84 -13.30
C GLU A 146 25.43 1.58 -13.40
N GLN A 147 24.38 0.90 -13.82
CA GLN A 147 23.06 1.50 -14.08
C GLN A 147 21.91 0.65 -13.53
N LEU A 148 20.74 1.26 -13.45
CA LEU A 148 19.50 0.54 -13.19
C LEU A 148 19.11 -0.26 -14.44
N SER A 149 18.99 -1.58 -14.30
CA SER A 149 18.57 -2.50 -15.36
C SER A 149 17.13 -2.96 -15.12
N VAL A 150 16.17 -2.48 -15.91
CA VAL A 150 14.75 -2.84 -15.80
C VAL A 150 14.38 -3.86 -16.87
N MET A 151 14.03 -5.07 -16.47
CA MET A 151 13.65 -6.17 -17.34
C MET A 151 12.13 -6.35 -17.33
N VAL A 152 11.44 -5.91 -18.38
CA VAL A 152 9.99 -6.05 -18.50
C VAL A 152 9.66 -7.39 -19.14
N LEU A 153 9.00 -8.26 -18.38
CA LEU A 153 8.78 -9.66 -18.75
C LEU A 153 7.31 -10.06 -18.50
N SER A 154 6.77 -10.94 -19.32
CA SER A 154 5.44 -11.53 -19.05
C SER A 154 5.58 -12.84 -18.26
N TYR A 155 4.52 -13.22 -17.52
CA TYR A 155 4.49 -14.50 -16.80
C TYR A 155 4.76 -15.70 -17.72
N ASP A 156 4.31 -15.64 -18.96
CA ASP A 156 4.49 -16.71 -19.95
C ASP A 156 5.92 -16.81 -20.48
N SER A 157 6.75 -15.80 -20.20
CA SER A 157 8.15 -15.79 -20.63
C SER A 157 8.98 -16.96 -20.08
N PHE A 158 8.60 -17.49 -18.89
CA PHE A 158 9.34 -18.53 -18.16
C PHE A 158 8.47 -19.72 -17.79
N ARG A 159 7.19 -19.74 -18.24
CA ARG A 159 6.22 -20.80 -17.93
C ARG A 159 5.98 -21.68 -19.14
N GLY A 160 5.80 -22.99 -18.91
CA GLY A 160 5.41 -23.96 -19.94
C GLY A 160 6.57 -24.63 -20.67
N ARG A 161 6.23 -25.35 -21.74
CA ARG A 161 7.16 -26.21 -22.51
C ARG A 161 7.34 -25.73 -23.97
N GLY A 162 6.95 -24.50 -24.26
CA GLY A 162 7.06 -23.92 -25.60
C GLY A 162 8.53 -23.62 -25.98
N LYS A 163 8.84 -23.67 -27.28
CA LYS A 163 10.21 -23.38 -27.79
C LYS A 163 10.77 -22.03 -27.31
N GLU A 164 9.94 -21.00 -27.23
CA GLU A 164 10.35 -19.67 -26.78
C GLU A 164 10.64 -19.61 -25.28
N VAL A 165 9.96 -20.41 -24.47
CA VAL A 165 10.23 -20.56 -23.03
C VAL A 165 11.55 -21.27 -22.83
N LEU A 166 11.80 -22.37 -23.56
CA LEU A 166 13.03 -23.15 -23.46
C LEU A 166 14.29 -22.33 -23.74
N LYS A 167 14.23 -21.30 -24.61
CA LYS A 167 15.37 -20.40 -24.89
C LYS A 167 15.90 -19.68 -23.64
N ALA A 168 15.06 -19.43 -22.63
CA ALA A 168 15.48 -18.79 -21.40
C ALA A 168 16.27 -19.71 -20.46
N TYR A 169 16.19 -21.03 -20.67
CA TYR A 169 16.89 -22.07 -19.89
C TYR A 169 18.09 -22.68 -20.60
N GLN A 170 18.26 -22.39 -21.88
CA GLN A 170 19.34 -22.93 -22.70
C GLN A 170 20.59 -22.06 -22.65
N GLU A 171 21.73 -22.70 -22.90
CA GLU A 171 23.01 -22.01 -23.10
C GLU A 171 22.87 -20.84 -24.08
N ASN A 172 23.40 -19.68 -23.70
CA ASN A 172 23.40 -18.49 -24.55
C ASN A 172 24.76 -17.83 -24.62
N SER A 173 25.41 -17.98 -25.77
CA SER A 173 26.75 -17.44 -26.03
C SER A 173 26.83 -15.90 -25.92
N ASN A 174 25.72 -15.17 -26.18
CA ASN A 174 25.65 -13.73 -26.03
C ASN A 174 25.76 -13.27 -24.55
N LEU A 175 25.50 -14.17 -23.61
CA LEU A 175 25.53 -13.92 -22.17
C LEU A 175 26.74 -14.57 -21.47
N ALA A 176 27.65 -15.20 -22.22
CA ALA A 176 28.82 -15.92 -21.68
C ALA A 176 29.76 -15.01 -20.84
N GLU A 177 29.73 -13.71 -21.03
CA GLU A 177 30.50 -12.76 -20.23
C GLU A 177 30.03 -12.70 -18.78
N PHE A 178 28.71 -12.86 -18.54
CA PHE A 178 28.14 -12.92 -17.18
C PHE A 178 28.71 -14.09 -16.37
N ALA A 179 28.80 -15.28 -16.96
CA ALA A 179 29.35 -16.46 -16.29
C ALA A 179 30.81 -16.27 -15.87
N LYS A 180 31.60 -15.49 -16.65
CA LYS A 180 33.00 -15.16 -16.32
C LYS A 180 33.09 -14.18 -15.14
N VAL A 181 32.16 -13.23 -15.03
CA VAL A 181 32.19 -12.16 -14.03
C VAL A 181 31.48 -12.59 -12.75
N LEU A 182 30.30 -13.19 -12.87
CA LEU A 182 29.48 -13.63 -11.73
C LEU A 182 29.97 -14.94 -11.12
N GLY A 183 30.69 -15.76 -11.89
CA GLY A 183 31.16 -17.07 -11.45
C GLY A 183 30.05 -18.13 -11.41
N LYS A 184 30.29 -19.20 -10.65
CA LYS A 184 29.30 -20.27 -10.49
C LYS A 184 28.10 -19.75 -9.67
N PRO A 185 26.86 -20.10 -10.06
CA PRO A 185 25.67 -19.70 -9.33
C PRO A 185 25.62 -20.35 -7.94
N ASP A 186 25.34 -19.54 -6.92
CA ASP A 186 25.11 -20.02 -5.54
C ASP A 186 23.79 -20.83 -5.44
N SER A 187 22.80 -20.49 -6.28
CA SER A 187 21.49 -21.15 -6.38
C SER A 187 21.24 -21.59 -7.83
N PRO A 188 21.76 -22.76 -8.26
CA PRO A 188 21.56 -23.23 -9.62
C PRO A 188 20.10 -23.61 -9.87
N ILE A 189 19.51 -23.09 -10.94
CA ILE A 189 18.16 -23.45 -11.35
C ILE A 189 18.16 -24.82 -12.00
N GLU A 190 17.28 -25.73 -11.57
CA GLU A 190 17.16 -27.05 -12.16
C GLU A 190 16.88 -26.96 -13.68
N LYS A 191 17.65 -27.64 -14.49
CA LYS A 191 17.54 -27.66 -15.96
C LYS A 191 17.91 -26.37 -16.70
N ALA A 192 18.53 -25.37 -16.04
CA ALA A 192 19.07 -24.20 -16.70
C ALA A 192 20.59 -24.30 -16.85
N ASP A 193 21.12 -23.87 -18.00
CA ASP A 193 22.58 -23.73 -18.23
C ASP A 193 23.15 -22.54 -17.44
N GLU A 194 24.44 -22.55 -17.12
CA GLU A 194 25.14 -21.46 -16.42
C GLU A 194 25.05 -20.11 -17.15
N THR A 195 24.98 -20.12 -18.49
CA THR A 195 24.82 -18.92 -19.32
C THR A 195 23.38 -18.67 -19.74
N ALA A 196 22.43 -19.44 -19.23
CA ALA A 196 21.02 -19.26 -19.53
C ALA A 196 20.52 -17.92 -18.96
N LEU A 197 19.65 -17.25 -19.70
CA LEU A 197 19.09 -15.95 -19.28
C LEU A 197 18.49 -16.02 -17.87
N PHE A 198 17.73 -17.08 -17.58
CA PHE A 198 17.07 -17.21 -16.28
C PHE A 198 18.07 -17.38 -15.13
N GLN A 199 19.14 -18.16 -15.35
CA GLN A 199 20.22 -18.33 -14.37
C GLN A 199 20.99 -17.01 -14.12
N ILE A 200 21.22 -16.21 -15.16
CA ILE A 200 21.86 -14.91 -15.00
C ILE A 200 20.97 -13.95 -14.20
N ILE A 201 19.66 -13.87 -14.50
CA ILE A 201 18.74 -13.04 -13.73
C ILE A 201 18.71 -13.46 -12.25
N ASN A 202 18.73 -14.77 -11.98
CA ASN A 202 18.83 -15.33 -10.61
C ASN A 202 20.08 -14.80 -9.88
N GLN A 203 21.22 -14.78 -10.52
CA GLN A 203 22.48 -14.30 -9.94
C GLN A 203 22.52 -12.78 -9.73
N LEU A 204 21.68 -12.01 -10.45
CA LEU A 204 21.56 -10.56 -10.24
C LEU A 204 20.78 -10.20 -8.98
N ASN A 205 20.08 -11.14 -8.35
CA ASN A 205 19.28 -10.93 -7.13
C ASN A 205 18.33 -9.72 -7.24
N PRO A 206 17.40 -9.71 -8.22
CA PRO A 206 16.64 -8.52 -8.60
C PRO A 206 15.57 -8.12 -7.59
N LEU A 207 15.17 -6.85 -7.61
CA LEU A 207 13.86 -6.44 -7.14
C LEU A 207 12.82 -6.96 -8.12
N VAL A 208 11.86 -7.76 -7.66
CA VAL A 208 10.75 -8.25 -8.50
C VAL A 208 9.50 -7.43 -8.23
N ILE A 209 9.00 -6.73 -9.24
CA ILE A 209 7.73 -6.03 -9.23
C ILE A 209 6.71 -6.89 -9.97
N VAL A 210 5.61 -7.23 -9.30
CA VAL A 210 4.56 -8.11 -9.83
C VAL A 210 3.30 -7.26 -10.07
N ASP A 211 3.01 -6.94 -11.33
CA ASP A 211 1.82 -6.18 -11.69
C ASP A 211 0.63 -7.14 -11.90
N GLU A 212 -0.52 -6.80 -11.29
CA GLU A 212 -1.74 -7.62 -11.28
C GLU A 212 -1.48 -9.08 -10.78
N SER A 213 -0.91 -9.21 -9.60
CA SER A 213 -0.47 -10.50 -9.00
C SER A 213 -1.56 -11.56 -8.86
N HIS A 214 -2.84 -11.16 -8.96
CA HIS A 214 -3.96 -12.12 -8.95
C HIS A 214 -3.95 -13.09 -10.15
N HIS A 215 -3.27 -12.75 -11.25
CA HIS A 215 -3.04 -13.65 -12.38
C HIS A 215 -1.92 -14.69 -12.11
N ALA A 216 -1.07 -14.48 -11.11
CA ALA A 216 0.02 -15.38 -10.71
C ALA A 216 -0.46 -16.46 -9.72
N ARG A 217 -1.47 -17.29 -10.07
CA ARG A 217 -2.22 -18.13 -9.11
C ARG A 217 -1.75 -19.60 -8.98
N SER A 218 -0.74 -20.06 -9.71
CA SER A 218 -0.32 -21.48 -9.68
C SER A 218 0.97 -21.67 -8.87
N GLU A 219 1.19 -22.90 -8.36
CA GLU A 219 2.48 -23.34 -7.77
C GLU A 219 3.67 -23.03 -8.70
N LEU A 220 3.48 -23.19 -10.01
CA LEU A 220 4.46 -22.79 -11.04
C LEU A 220 4.85 -21.30 -11.00
N SER A 221 3.96 -20.43 -10.49
CA SER A 221 4.26 -19.01 -10.35
C SER A 221 5.15 -18.73 -9.16
N LEU A 222 4.97 -19.47 -8.09
CA LEU A 222 5.78 -19.36 -6.89
C LEU A 222 7.20 -19.88 -7.18
N GLU A 223 7.32 -21.06 -7.78
CA GLU A 223 8.60 -21.63 -8.23
C GLU A 223 9.35 -20.66 -9.17
N MET A 224 8.65 -20.01 -10.09
CA MET A 224 9.25 -19.01 -10.96
C MET A 224 9.78 -17.79 -10.17
N LEU A 225 9.02 -17.30 -9.19
CA LEU A 225 9.44 -16.19 -8.34
C LEU A 225 10.65 -16.56 -7.49
N GLU A 226 10.65 -17.75 -6.89
CA GLU A 226 11.80 -18.29 -6.14
C GLU A 226 13.04 -18.43 -7.04
N ASN A 227 12.86 -18.91 -8.28
CA ASN A 227 13.94 -19.05 -9.25
C ASN A 227 14.54 -17.73 -9.73
N PHE A 228 13.86 -16.59 -9.58
CA PHE A 228 14.48 -15.27 -9.77
C PHE A 228 15.44 -14.92 -8.63
N ASN A 229 15.37 -15.60 -7.48
CA ASN A 229 16.17 -15.30 -6.29
C ASN A 229 16.09 -13.80 -5.91
N PRO A 230 14.88 -13.25 -5.70
CA PRO A 230 14.70 -11.82 -5.55
C PRO A 230 15.27 -11.31 -4.22
N CYS A 231 15.77 -10.06 -4.21
CA CYS A 231 16.10 -9.37 -2.97
C CYS A 231 14.87 -8.78 -2.27
N PHE A 232 13.79 -8.56 -3.03
CA PHE A 232 12.52 -8.02 -2.56
C PHE A 232 11.44 -8.31 -3.60
N VAL A 233 10.21 -8.58 -3.14
CA VAL A 233 9.03 -8.71 -4.01
C VAL A 233 8.01 -7.64 -3.67
N LEU A 234 7.60 -6.87 -4.67
CA LEU A 234 6.56 -5.85 -4.56
C LEU A 234 5.36 -6.21 -5.45
N ASP A 235 4.28 -6.61 -4.83
CA ASP A 235 3.00 -6.90 -5.50
C ASP A 235 2.15 -5.63 -5.65
N LEU A 236 1.59 -5.43 -6.83
CA LEU A 236 0.64 -4.36 -7.14
C LEU A 236 -0.64 -4.98 -7.67
N THR A 237 -1.74 -4.84 -6.95
CA THR A 237 -3.01 -5.45 -7.37
C THR A 237 -4.22 -4.66 -6.90
N ALA A 238 -5.30 -4.75 -7.66
CA ALA A 238 -6.61 -4.27 -7.23
C ALA A 238 -7.29 -5.25 -6.26
N THR A 239 -7.00 -6.56 -6.44
CA THR A 239 -7.61 -7.67 -5.68
C THR A 239 -6.54 -8.54 -5.06
N PRO A 240 -6.04 -8.19 -3.85
CA PRO A 240 -5.04 -8.97 -3.18
C PRO A 240 -5.56 -10.37 -2.81
N LYS A 241 -4.65 -11.33 -2.75
CA LYS A 241 -4.95 -12.68 -2.28
C LYS A 241 -5.05 -12.72 -0.75
N LYS A 242 -5.57 -13.84 -0.24
CA LYS A 242 -5.68 -14.09 1.20
C LYS A 242 -4.30 -14.08 1.91
N GLU A 243 -3.26 -14.49 1.18
CA GLU A 243 -1.87 -14.60 1.61
C GLU A 243 -1.04 -13.32 1.32
N SER A 244 -1.62 -12.28 0.73
CA SER A 244 -0.89 -11.05 0.41
C SER A 244 -0.54 -10.25 1.66
N ASN A 245 0.70 -9.84 1.78
CA ASN A 245 1.20 -8.96 2.86
C ASN A 245 0.92 -7.49 2.51
N ILE A 246 -0.31 -7.06 2.75
CA ILE A 246 -0.74 -5.70 2.40
C ILE A 246 -0.16 -4.71 3.41
N ILE A 247 0.58 -3.69 2.96
CA ILE A 247 1.04 -2.59 3.81
C ILE A 247 0.36 -1.25 3.49
N SER A 248 -0.22 -1.13 2.30
CA SER A 248 -0.97 0.05 1.93
C SER A 248 -2.15 -0.31 1.05
N TYR A 249 -3.26 0.36 1.27
CA TYR A 249 -4.48 0.22 0.48
C TYR A 249 -5.02 1.60 0.12
N VAL A 250 -5.58 1.66 -1.09
CA VAL A 250 -6.25 2.84 -1.63
C VAL A 250 -7.69 2.47 -1.89
N ASP A 251 -8.63 3.31 -1.47
CA ASP A 251 -10.06 3.13 -1.70
C ASP A 251 -10.58 3.97 -2.88
N ALA A 252 -11.82 3.71 -3.26
CA ALA A 252 -12.51 4.41 -4.34
C ALA A 252 -12.69 5.92 -4.05
N VAL A 253 -12.93 6.26 -2.78
CA VAL A 253 -13.15 7.64 -2.33
C VAL A 253 -11.91 8.48 -2.52
N GLN A 254 -10.74 7.94 -2.14
CA GLN A 254 -9.45 8.59 -2.34
C GLN A 254 -9.18 8.84 -3.84
N LEU A 255 -9.51 7.85 -4.70
CA LEU A 255 -9.38 8.02 -6.16
C LEU A 255 -10.33 9.09 -6.70
N LYS A 256 -11.58 9.12 -6.23
CA LYS A 256 -12.57 10.15 -6.63
C LYS A 256 -12.11 11.54 -6.19
N ASN A 257 -11.70 11.70 -4.94
CA ASN A 257 -11.25 13.00 -4.39
C ASN A 257 -10.03 13.56 -5.14
N GLU A 258 -9.16 12.68 -5.65
CA GLU A 258 -8.00 13.05 -6.46
C GLU A 258 -8.30 13.07 -7.98
N HIS A 259 -9.58 12.95 -8.35
CA HIS A 259 -10.06 13.04 -9.74
C HIS A 259 -9.42 12.01 -10.70
N MET A 260 -9.20 10.80 -10.19
CA MET A 260 -8.63 9.71 -10.98
C MET A 260 -9.70 8.90 -11.71
N VAL A 261 -10.90 8.83 -11.15
CA VAL A 261 -11.98 7.95 -11.61
C VAL A 261 -13.33 8.67 -11.70
N LYS A 262 -14.17 8.18 -12.62
CA LYS A 262 -15.56 8.62 -12.84
C LYS A 262 -16.50 7.78 -11.95
N LEU A 263 -16.80 8.28 -10.76
CA LEU A 263 -17.70 7.67 -9.78
C LEU A 263 -18.77 8.66 -9.32
N PRO A 264 -19.99 8.19 -8.98
CA PRO A 264 -20.44 6.80 -8.99
C PRO A 264 -20.68 6.25 -10.38
N VAL A 265 -20.84 4.93 -10.49
CA VAL A 265 -21.35 4.25 -11.68
C VAL A 265 -22.88 4.29 -11.63
N ILE A 266 -23.51 4.87 -12.63
CA ILE A 266 -24.98 4.94 -12.73
C ILE A 266 -25.48 3.80 -13.59
N VAL A 267 -26.33 2.94 -13.04
CA VAL A 267 -26.85 1.75 -13.71
C VAL A 267 -28.31 1.94 -14.09
N TYR A 268 -28.63 1.74 -15.37
CA TYR A 268 -29.99 1.78 -15.92
C TYR A 268 -30.37 0.41 -16.47
N ASN A 269 -31.58 -0.08 -16.12
CA ASN A 269 -32.16 -1.25 -16.75
C ASN A 269 -33.24 -0.85 -17.73
N ARG A 270 -33.31 -1.53 -18.88
CA ARG A 270 -34.30 -1.29 -19.94
C ARG A 270 -35.05 -2.58 -20.23
N ASP A 271 -36.26 -2.42 -20.80
CA ASP A 271 -37.12 -3.56 -21.12
C ASP A 271 -36.65 -4.33 -22.35
N SER A 272 -35.85 -3.70 -23.23
CA SER A 272 -35.37 -4.30 -24.46
C SER A 272 -33.96 -3.86 -24.86
N GLN A 273 -33.28 -4.66 -25.67
CA GLN A 273 -31.99 -4.31 -26.29
C GLN A 273 -32.11 -3.08 -27.20
N SER A 274 -33.27 -2.88 -27.86
CA SER A 274 -33.54 -1.69 -28.68
C SER A 274 -33.53 -0.42 -27.82
N GLU A 275 -34.13 -0.45 -26.64
CA GLU A 275 -34.12 0.68 -25.73
C GLU A 275 -32.72 0.96 -25.17
N VAL A 276 -31.92 -0.09 -24.87
CA VAL A 276 -30.52 0.08 -24.48
C VAL A 276 -29.71 0.80 -25.56
N LEU A 277 -29.90 0.42 -26.85
CA LEU A 277 -29.19 1.07 -27.95
C LEU A 277 -29.63 2.53 -28.12
N ILE A 278 -30.95 2.80 -28.15
CA ILE A 278 -31.47 4.15 -28.31
C ILE A 278 -30.99 5.06 -27.17
N ASP A 279 -31.15 4.63 -25.92
CA ASP A 279 -30.77 5.40 -24.76
C ASP A 279 -29.24 5.59 -24.64
N ALA A 280 -28.43 4.60 -25.04
CA ALA A 280 -26.97 4.75 -25.06
C ALA A 280 -26.49 5.75 -26.11
N ILE A 281 -27.10 5.76 -27.29
CA ILE A 281 -26.79 6.73 -28.37
C ILE A 281 -27.23 8.14 -27.97
N ASP A 282 -28.44 8.29 -27.43
CA ASP A 282 -28.99 9.57 -26.99
C ASP A 282 -28.17 10.17 -25.84
N LEU A 283 -27.89 9.41 -24.81
CA LEU A 283 -27.03 9.80 -23.68
C LEU A 283 -25.62 10.18 -24.15
N ARG A 284 -25.02 9.42 -25.09
CA ARG A 284 -23.70 9.75 -25.63
C ARG A 284 -23.73 11.10 -26.39
N ASN A 285 -24.77 11.33 -27.19
CA ASN A 285 -24.93 12.59 -27.93
C ASN A 285 -25.04 13.76 -26.93
N LYS A 286 -25.83 13.62 -25.88
CA LYS A 286 -25.99 14.64 -24.84
C LYS A 286 -24.70 14.91 -24.07
N LEU A 287 -23.96 13.86 -23.72
CA LEU A 287 -22.64 14.02 -23.11
C LEU A 287 -21.66 14.74 -24.04
N GLU A 288 -21.73 14.56 -25.36
CA GLU A 288 -20.86 15.29 -26.29
C GLU A 288 -21.24 16.78 -26.37
N GLU A 289 -22.53 17.14 -26.30
CA GLU A 289 -22.97 18.54 -26.17
C GLU A 289 -22.41 19.18 -24.90
N ILE A 290 -22.53 18.49 -23.75
CA ILE A 290 -21.99 18.92 -22.46
C ILE A 290 -20.47 19.05 -22.52
N ALA A 291 -19.78 18.09 -23.13
CA ALA A 291 -18.34 18.12 -23.32
C ALA A 291 -17.88 19.30 -24.20
N SER A 292 -18.68 19.70 -25.17
CA SER A 292 -18.41 20.88 -26.00
C SER A 292 -18.48 22.18 -25.19
N VAL A 293 -19.43 22.26 -24.26
CA VAL A 293 -19.53 23.40 -23.32
C VAL A 293 -18.32 23.42 -22.35
N GLU A 294 -17.91 22.24 -21.85
CA GLU A 294 -16.72 22.08 -20.99
C GLU A 294 -15.46 22.52 -21.74
N TYR A 295 -15.31 22.09 -23.01
CA TYR A 295 -14.18 22.47 -23.85
C TYR A 295 -14.09 23.97 -24.08
N ALA A 296 -15.21 24.61 -24.37
CA ALA A 296 -15.27 26.06 -24.56
C ALA A 296 -14.86 26.84 -23.30
N LYS A 297 -15.16 26.32 -22.11
CA LYS A 297 -14.84 26.96 -20.82
C LYS A 297 -13.40 26.68 -20.34
N THR A 298 -12.91 25.45 -20.54
CA THR A 298 -11.68 24.97 -19.87
C THR A 298 -10.54 24.62 -20.83
N GLY A 299 -10.81 24.54 -22.14
CA GLY A 299 -9.88 24.04 -23.15
C GLY A 299 -9.63 22.53 -23.09
N LYS A 300 -10.31 21.77 -22.21
CA LYS A 300 -10.15 20.33 -22.04
C LYS A 300 -11.07 19.60 -23.02
N TYR A 301 -10.49 19.02 -24.05
CA TYR A 301 -11.25 18.27 -25.06
C TYR A 301 -11.68 16.90 -24.52
N ILE A 302 -12.96 16.59 -24.64
CA ILE A 302 -13.56 15.30 -24.29
C ILE A 302 -14.49 14.88 -25.43
N ARG A 303 -14.36 13.66 -25.87
CA ARG A 303 -15.27 13.02 -26.83
C ARG A 303 -15.84 11.76 -26.19
N PRO A 304 -17.08 11.79 -25.66
CA PRO A 304 -17.70 10.63 -25.06
C PRO A 304 -17.85 9.48 -26.07
N ILE A 305 -17.41 8.29 -25.65
CA ILE A 305 -17.48 7.05 -26.41
C ILE A 305 -18.43 6.09 -25.68
N ALA A 306 -19.33 5.46 -26.46
CA ALA A 306 -20.15 4.35 -25.98
C ALA A 306 -19.55 3.01 -26.42
N LEU A 307 -19.42 2.09 -25.46
CA LEU A 307 -19.01 0.71 -25.67
C LEU A 307 -20.23 -0.17 -25.75
N PHE A 308 -20.41 -0.89 -26.85
CA PHE A 308 -21.43 -1.91 -27.03
C PHE A 308 -20.83 -3.29 -26.84
N GLN A 309 -21.27 -4.00 -25.83
CA GLN A 309 -20.86 -5.38 -25.58
C GLN A 309 -21.83 -6.33 -26.32
N ALA A 310 -21.34 -7.02 -27.36
CA ALA A 310 -22.03 -8.03 -28.09
C ALA A 310 -21.72 -9.43 -27.55
N GLN A 311 -22.54 -10.44 -27.91
CA GLN A 311 -22.35 -11.83 -27.51
C GLN A 311 -21.18 -12.52 -28.23
N PRO A 312 -20.51 -13.51 -27.62
CA PRO A 312 -19.56 -14.39 -28.27
C PRO A 312 -20.27 -15.25 -29.35
N LYS A 313 -19.53 -15.67 -30.38
CA LYS A 313 -20.03 -16.52 -31.51
C LYS A 313 -20.72 -17.81 -31.00
N GLY A 314 -21.97 -18.05 -31.46
CA GLY A 314 -22.54 -19.38 -31.62
C GLY A 314 -21.92 -20.12 -32.82
N LYS A 315 -22.11 -21.42 -32.91
CA LYS A 315 -21.45 -22.32 -33.92
C LYS A 315 -21.87 -22.10 -35.40
N GLU A 316 -22.90 -21.32 -35.67
CA GLU A 316 -23.38 -21.09 -37.04
C GLU A 316 -23.70 -19.63 -37.31
N ASP A 317 -23.12 -19.06 -38.39
CA ASP A 317 -23.36 -17.81 -39.12
C ASP A 317 -22.92 -16.46 -38.54
N ALA A 318 -22.67 -15.55 -39.51
CA ALA A 318 -22.18 -14.17 -39.47
C ALA A 318 -22.11 -13.49 -38.11
N THR A 319 -20.95 -13.03 -37.79
CA THR A 319 -20.52 -12.45 -36.51
C THR A 319 -21.54 -11.44 -35.95
N THR A 320 -22.01 -11.69 -34.73
CA THR A 320 -23.00 -10.85 -34.03
C THR A 320 -22.57 -9.38 -33.94
N PHE A 321 -21.26 -9.09 -33.92
CA PHE A 321 -20.72 -7.74 -33.92
C PHE A 321 -20.83 -7.03 -35.29
N GLU A 322 -20.77 -7.76 -36.45
CA GLU A 322 -21.00 -7.19 -37.77
C GLU A 322 -22.47 -6.83 -37.96
N LYS A 323 -23.37 -7.69 -37.54
CA LYS A 323 -24.83 -7.42 -37.56
C LYS A 323 -25.14 -6.18 -36.70
N LEU A 324 -24.52 -6.04 -35.53
CA LEU A 324 -24.73 -4.86 -34.70
C LEU A 324 -24.19 -3.59 -35.37
N ARG A 325 -23.03 -3.65 -36.02
CA ARG A 325 -22.50 -2.53 -36.83
C ARG A 325 -23.50 -2.10 -37.92
N ASP A 326 -24.03 -3.07 -38.69
CA ASP A 326 -25.01 -2.80 -39.74
C ASP A 326 -26.26 -2.13 -39.16
N LYS A 327 -26.76 -2.57 -38.00
CA LYS A 327 -27.92 -1.96 -37.34
C LYS A 327 -27.65 -0.50 -36.89
N LEU A 328 -26.44 -0.21 -36.40
CA LEU A 328 -26.02 1.14 -36.04
C LEU A 328 -25.92 2.06 -37.29
N VAL A 329 -25.42 1.52 -38.39
CA VAL A 329 -25.36 2.26 -39.67
C VAL A 329 -26.78 2.51 -40.21
N ASP A 330 -27.66 1.51 -40.16
CA ASP A 330 -29.08 1.65 -40.52
C ASP A 330 -29.82 2.67 -39.64
N ALA A 331 -29.39 2.82 -38.36
CA ALA A 331 -29.89 3.85 -37.44
C ALA A 331 -29.33 5.27 -37.74
N GLY A 332 -28.53 5.44 -38.80
CA GLY A 332 -28.00 6.74 -39.24
C GLY A 332 -26.64 7.12 -38.64
N ILE A 333 -25.92 6.18 -37.98
CA ILE A 333 -24.59 6.46 -37.46
C ILE A 333 -23.55 6.28 -38.57
N PRO A 334 -22.70 7.27 -38.87
CA PRO A 334 -21.64 7.17 -39.86
C PRO A 334 -20.68 6.01 -39.58
N ALA A 335 -20.37 5.18 -40.56
CA ALA A 335 -19.55 3.99 -40.41
C ALA A 335 -18.14 4.31 -39.85
N GLU A 336 -17.57 5.46 -40.17
CA GLU A 336 -16.30 5.96 -39.68
C GLU A 336 -16.31 6.29 -38.18
N GLN A 337 -17.45 6.42 -37.53
CA GLN A 337 -17.62 6.63 -36.10
C GLN A 337 -17.69 5.32 -35.30
N ILE A 338 -17.75 4.17 -35.96
CA ILE A 338 -17.92 2.85 -35.37
C ILE A 338 -16.64 2.06 -35.59
N ALA A 339 -16.08 1.49 -34.51
CA ALA A 339 -14.94 0.58 -34.58
C ALA A 339 -15.25 -0.76 -33.89
N ILE A 340 -14.71 -1.85 -34.44
CA ILE A 340 -14.85 -3.20 -33.87
C ILE A 340 -13.53 -3.62 -33.23
N ARG A 341 -13.64 -4.15 -32.00
CA ARG A 341 -12.52 -4.74 -31.27
C ARG A 341 -12.92 -6.08 -30.68
N THR A 342 -12.49 -7.16 -31.31
CA THR A 342 -12.67 -8.54 -30.84
C THR A 342 -11.29 -9.23 -30.74
N ALA A 343 -11.26 -10.52 -30.40
CA ALA A 343 -10.02 -11.31 -30.41
C ALA A 343 -9.38 -11.34 -31.80
N ASP A 344 -10.21 -11.47 -32.85
CA ASP A 344 -9.78 -11.64 -34.23
C ASP A 344 -9.70 -10.31 -35.01
N VAL A 345 -10.53 -9.32 -34.67
CA VAL A 345 -10.65 -8.03 -35.39
C VAL A 345 -10.17 -6.90 -34.45
N ASN A 346 -9.23 -6.08 -34.95
CA ASN A 346 -8.70 -4.94 -34.20
C ASN A 346 -8.61 -3.69 -35.08
N GLU A 347 -9.72 -3.00 -35.21
CA GLU A 347 -9.79 -1.71 -35.93
C GLU A 347 -9.24 -0.53 -35.11
N LEU A 348 -8.94 -0.75 -33.81
CA LEU A 348 -8.32 0.25 -32.94
C LEU A 348 -6.78 0.21 -32.95
N LYS A 349 -6.18 -0.67 -33.76
CA LYS A 349 -4.71 -0.78 -33.84
C LYS A 349 -4.13 0.52 -34.43
N ASN A 350 -3.22 1.15 -33.69
CA ASN A 350 -2.60 2.44 -34.07
C ASN A 350 -3.56 3.65 -34.11
N VAL A 351 -4.74 3.58 -33.51
CA VAL A 351 -5.67 4.69 -33.40
C VAL A 351 -5.45 5.42 -32.06
N GLU A 352 -5.17 6.72 -32.13
CA GLU A 352 -5.12 7.58 -30.95
C GLU A 352 -6.51 8.04 -30.56
N LEU A 353 -7.21 7.24 -29.73
CA LEU A 353 -8.58 7.54 -29.30
C LEU A 353 -8.75 8.89 -28.59
N MET A 354 -7.69 9.47 -28.04
CA MET A 354 -7.71 10.76 -27.36
C MET A 354 -7.47 11.95 -28.31
N SER A 355 -7.13 11.70 -29.58
CA SER A 355 -6.87 12.74 -30.57
C SER A 355 -8.14 13.51 -30.96
N LEU A 356 -7.99 14.83 -31.15
CA LEU A 356 -9.04 15.69 -31.68
C LEU A 356 -9.56 15.26 -33.07
N SER A 357 -8.69 14.70 -33.91
CA SER A 357 -9.01 14.25 -35.26
C SER A 357 -9.67 12.87 -35.34
N CYS A 358 -9.71 12.12 -34.25
CA CYS A 358 -10.28 10.78 -34.24
C CYS A 358 -11.82 10.82 -34.35
N PRO A 359 -12.44 10.16 -35.34
CA PRO A 359 -13.90 10.20 -35.54
C PRO A 359 -14.65 9.23 -34.61
N ILE A 360 -14.00 8.22 -34.03
CA ILE A 360 -14.64 7.10 -33.33
C ILE A 360 -15.45 7.58 -32.13
N ARG A 361 -16.73 7.20 -32.07
CA ARG A 361 -17.68 7.48 -30.99
C ARG A 361 -18.33 6.24 -30.42
N TYR A 362 -18.27 5.14 -31.16
CA TYR A 362 -18.86 3.86 -30.78
C TYR A 362 -17.85 2.74 -30.99
N ILE A 363 -17.71 1.88 -29.99
CA ILE A 363 -16.83 0.71 -30.06
C ILE A 363 -17.68 -0.53 -29.78
N ILE A 364 -17.67 -1.48 -30.70
CA ILE A 364 -18.31 -2.79 -30.52
C ILE A 364 -17.24 -3.78 -30.05
N THR A 365 -17.51 -4.46 -28.95
CA THR A 365 -16.60 -5.47 -28.39
C THR A 365 -17.34 -6.74 -28.00
N VAL A 366 -16.63 -7.87 -28.03
CA VAL A 366 -17.11 -9.14 -27.48
C VAL A 366 -16.35 -9.41 -26.18
N ASN A 367 -15.08 -9.82 -26.24
CA ASN A 367 -14.26 -10.14 -25.07
C ASN A 367 -12.87 -9.51 -25.14
N ALA A 368 -12.62 -8.62 -26.11
CA ALA A 368 -11.28 -8.22 -26.49
C ALA A 368 -10.73 -6.99 -25.75
N LEU A 369 -11.52 -6.33 -24.91
CA LEU A 369 -11.06 -5.18 -24.10
C LEU A 369 -10.55 -5.62 -22.72
N LYS A 370 -10.18 -6.90 -22.56
CA LYS A 370 -9.84 -7.51 -21.28
C LYS A 370 -8.51 -7.00 -20.72
N GLU A 371 -7.47 -6.83 -21.57
CA GLU A 371 -6.12 -6.46 -21.10
C GLU A 371 -5.47 -5.41 -22.00
N GLY A 372 -4.74 -4.48 -21.39
CA GLY A 372 -3.95 -3.48 -22.11
C GLY A 372 -4.72 -2.35 -22.81
N TRP A 373 -6.07 -2.35 -22.80
CA TRP A 373 -6.86 -1.27 -23.36
C TRP A 373 -7.17 -0.18 -22.31
N ASP A 374 -7.01 1.07 -22.71
CA ASP A 374 -7.26 2.23 -21.86
C ASP A 374 -7.86 3.36 -22.68
N CYS A 375 -9.06 3.82 -22.30
CA CYS A 375 -9.73 4.95 -22.95
C CYS A 375 -10.55 5.76 -21.93
N PRO A 376 -9.98 6.82 -21.35
CA PRO A 376 -10.71 7.71 -20.45
C PRO A 376 -11.96 8.34 -21.07
N PHE A 377 -12.05 8.43 -22.42
CA PHE A 377 -13.22 8.93 -23.13
C PHE A 377 -14.40 7.94 -23.22
N ALA A 378 -14.22 6.67 -22.81
CA ALA A 378 -15.31 5.72 -22.68
C ALA A 378 -16.16 6.07 -21.44
N TYR A 379 -17.38 6.54 -21.65
CA TYR A 379 -18.32 6.96 -20.60
C TYR A 379 -19.46 5.97 -20.39
N ILE A 380 -19.87 5.29 -21.44
CA ILE A 380 -21.06 4.45 -21.46
C ILE A 380 -20.68 3.01 -21.80
N LEU A 381 -21.16 2.07 -20.99
CA LEU A 381 -21.15 0.64 -21.30
C LEU A 381 -22.59 0.16 -21.51
N ALA A 382 -22.91 -0.23 -22.73
CA ALA A 382 -24.21 -0.79 -23.10
C ALA A 382 -24.07 -2.30 -23.31
N SER A 383 -24.57 -3.11 -22.38
CA SER A 383 -24.52 -4.57 -22.45
C SER A 383 -25.76 -5.10 -23.18
N LEU A 384 -25.52 -5.75 -24.32
CA LEU A 384 -26.53 -6.39 -25.16
C LEU A 384 -26.47 -7.93 -25.05
N ALA A 385 -25.63 -8.44 -24.17
CA ALA A 385 -25.39 -9.87 -23.99
C ALA A 385 -26.45 -10.50 -23.07
N ASN A 386 -26.90 -11.71 -23.43
CA ASN A 386 -27.81 -12.49 -22.61
C ASN A 386 -27.12 -13.12 -21.38
N LYS A 387 -27.89 -13.73 -20.45
CA LYS A 387 -27.52 -14.23 -19.13
C LYS A 387 -26.20 -15.03 -18.99
N THR A 388 -25.63 -15.57 -20.06
CA THR A 388 -24.45 -16.44 -20.02
C THR A 388 -23.10 -15.75 -20.20
N SER A 389 -23.05 -14.49 -20.65
CA SER A 389 -21.80 -13.74 -20.89
C SER A 389 -21.49 -12.69 -19.80
N GLN A 390 -21.98 -12.91 -18.60
CA GLN A 390 -21.92 -11.97 -17.47
C GLN A 390 -20.50 -11.67 -16.98
N VAL A 391 -19.54 -12.58 -17.17
CA VAL A 391 -18.13 -12.42 -16.74
C VAL A 391 -17.42 -11.25 -17.43
N ASP A 392 -17.89 -10.84 -18.59
CA ASP A 392 -17.18 -9.84 -19.42
C ASP A 392 -17.47 -8.39 -19.03
N VAL A 393 -18.66 -8.10 -18.46
CA VAL A 393 -18.99 -6.77 -17.91
C VAL A 393 -18.02 -6.39 -16.79
N GLU A 394 -17.67 -7.37 -15.96
CA GLU A 394 -16.76 -7.20 -14.83
C GLU A 394 -15.40 -6.61 -15.25
N GLN A 395 -14.82 -7.12 -16.34
CA GLN A 395 -13.48 -6.73 -16.78
C GLN A 395 -13.46 -5.41 -17.57
N ILE A 396 -14.52 -5.09 -18.27
CA ILE A 396 -14.63 -3.86 -19.06
C ILE A 396 -14.92 -2.66 -18.16
N LEU A 397 -15.72 -2.85 -17.11
CA LEU A 397 -16.16 -1.78 -16.23
C LEU A 397 -14.98 -1.02 -15.61
N GLY A 398 -14.00 -1.72 -15.02
CA GLY A 398 -12.81 -1.10 -14.42
C GLY A 398 -11.99 -0.23 -15.39
N ARG A 399 -12.15 -0.42 -16.70
CA ARG A 399 -11.39 0.32 -17.72
C ARG A 399 -12.07 1.59 -18.20
N ILE A 400 -13.41 1.68 -18.06
CA ILE A 400 -14.15 2.91 -18.39
C ILE A 400 -14.13 3.92 -17.23
N LEU A 401 -13.68 3.53 -16.04
CA LEU A 401 -13.75 4.38 -14.86
C LEU A 401 -12.73 5.53 -14.83
N ARG A 402 -11.70 5.52 -15.66
CA ARG A 402 -10.69 6.60 -15.64
C ARG A 402 -11.29 7.95 -16.04
N LEU A 403 -11.02 8.99 -15.22
CA LEU A 403 -11.43 10.35 -15.53
C LEU A 403 -10.45 10.99 -16.53
N PRO A 404 -10.96 11.58 -17.65
CA PRO A 404 -10.14 12.32 -18.59
C PRO A 404 -9.37 13.46 -17.90
N HIS A 405 -8.12 13.68 -18.34
CA HIS A 405 -7.24 14.74 -17.83
C HIS A 405 -6.90 14.68 -16.33
N THR A 406 -7.36 13.64 -15.60
CA THR A 406 -7.16 13.46 -14.14
C THR A 406 -7.44 14.74 -13.32
N SER A 407 -8.47 15.46 -13.70
CA SER A 407 -8.90 16.73 -13.09
C SER A 407 -10.43 16.85 -13.16
N PRO A 408 -11.06 17.55 -12.19
CA PRO A 408 -12.51 17.67 -12.17
C PRO A 408 -13.03 18.40 -13.41
N HIS A 409 -14.18 17.98 -13.89
CA HIS A 409 -14.95 18.71 -14.91
C HIS A 409 -16.01 19.55 -14.23
N THR A 410 -16.29 20.74 -14.79
CA THR A 410 -17.30 21.67 -14.24
C THR A 410 -18.73 21.13 -14.40
N GLN A 411 -18.90 20.20 -15.34
CA GLN A 411 -20.17 19.52 -15.59
C GLN A 411 -20.16 18.16 -14.89
N SER A 412 -21.04 17.96 -13.90
CA SER A 412 -21.11 16.74 -13.05
C SER A 412 -21.27 15.47 -13.88
N ALA A 413 -22.06 15.51 -14.97
CA ALA A 413 -22.27 14.40 -15.88
C ALA A 413 -20.97 13.84 -16.50
N LEU A 414 -19.91 14.64 -16.61
CA LEU A 414 -18.61 14.20 -17.11
C LEU A 414 -17.70 13.60 -16.03
N ASN A 415 -18.13 13.59 -14.78
CA ASN A 415 -17.41 12.98 -13.66
C ASN A 415 -17.95 11.60 -13.27
N MET A 416 -18.91 11.05 -13.99
CA MET A 416 -19.58 9.77 -13.75
C MET A 416 -19.44 8.80 -14.92
N SER A 417 -19.69 7.51 -14.68
CA SER A 417 -19.78 6.46 -15.70
C SER A 417 -21.20 5.90 -15.74
N TYR A 418 -21.62 5.42 -16.91
CA TYR A 418 -22.98 4.96 -17.14
C TYR A 418 -22.98 3.53 -17.67
N VAL A 419 -23.86 2.69 -17.12
CA VAL A 419 -24.07 1.32 -17.56
C VAL A 419 -25.53 1.12 -17.91
N LEU A 420 -25.81 0.68 -19.13
CA LEU A 420 -27.14 0.35 -19.61
C LEU A 420 -27.23 -1.16 -19.90
N THR A 421 -28.30 -1.78 -19.47
CA THR A 421 -28.55 -3.21 -19.64
C THR A 421 -30.02 -3.48 -19.88
N SER A 422 -30.36 -4.66 -20.49
CA SER A 422 -31.72 -5.14 -20.67
C SER A 422 -31.86 -6.52 -20.02
N SER A 423 -31.87 -6.58 -18.71
CA SER A 423 -31.95 -7.84 -17.98
C SER A 423 -33.31 -8.08 -17.35
N ASN A 424 -33.89 -9.27 -17.60
CA ASN A 424 -35.10 -9.72 -16.90
C ASN A 424 -34.85 -10.03 -15.42
N ASP A 425 -33.61 -10.24 -15.04
CA ASP A 425 -33.16 -10.43 -13.66
C ASP A 425 -32.15 -9.33 -13.29
N PHE A 426 -32.70 -8.16 -13.02
CA PHE A 426 -31.90 -6.97 -12.70
C PHE A 426 -31.04 -7.14 -11.44
N ASN A 427 -31.53 -7.83 -10.42
CA ASN A 427 -30.78 -8.07 -9.20
C ASN A 427 -29.51 -8.88 -9.47
N ASN A 428 -29.59 -9.93 -10.27
CA ASN A 428 -28.42 -10.68 -10.70
C ASN A 428 -27.45 -9.83 -11.53
N THR A 429 -27.97 -8.99 -12.42
CA THR A 429 -27.14 -8.09 -13.24
C THR A 429 -26.41 -7.08 -12.36
N VAL A 430 -27.08 -6.49 -11.38
CA VAL A 430 -26.45 -5.60 -10.39
C VAL A 430 -25.39 -6.35 -9.59
N ALA A 431 -25.64 -7.58 -9.15
CA ALA A 431 -24.65 -8.40 -8.44
C ALA A 431 -23.38 -8.64 -9.29
N HIS A 432 -23.53 -8.82 -10.61
CA HIS A 432 -22.37 -8.94 -11.53
C HIS A 432 -21.64 -7.63 -11.74
N ILE A 433 -22.34 -6.49 -11.82
CA ILE A 433 -21.72 -5.16 -11.86
C ILE A 433 -20.92 -4.92 -10.56
N VAL A 434 -21.50 -5.24 -9.41
CA VAL A 434 -20.82 -5.16 -8.09
C VAL A 434 -19.59 -6.05 -8.06
N LYS A 435 -19.71 -7.29 -8.55
CA LYS A 435 -18.56 -8.20 -8.64
C LYS A 435 -17.47 -7.65 -9.58
N GLY A 436 -17.84 -7.00 -10.69
CA GLY A 436 -16.92 -6.31 -11.59
C GLY A 436 -16.24 -5.11 -10.92
N LEU A 437 -16.97 -4.32 -10.16
CA LEU A 437 -16.42 -3.24 -9.36
C LEU A 437 -15.45 -3.78 -8.31
N ASN A 438 -15.81 -4.84 -7.60
CA ASN A 438 -14.95 -5.50 -6.61
C ASN A 438 -13.66 -6.05 -7.25
N SER A 439 -13.75 -6.68 -8.43
CA SER A 439 -12.55 -7.16 -9.15
C SER A 439 -11.66 -6.02 -9.66
N ALA A 440 -12.19 -4.82 -9.83
CA ALA A 440 -11.41 -3.61 -10.11
C ALA A 440 -10.90 -2.89 -8.85
N GLY A 441 -11.23 -3.41 -7.64
CA GLY A 441 -10.83 -2.86 -6.35
C GLY A 441 -11.77 -1.80 -5.78
N PHE A 442 -12.97 -1.66 -6.32
CA PHE A 442 -14.05 -0.80 -5.83
C PHE A 442 -15.03 -1.59 -4.95
N SER A 443 -16.02 -0.93 -4.37
CA SER A 443 -17.01 -1.53 -3.47
C SER A 443 -18.43 -1.46 -4.03
N ASP A 444 -19.36 -2.16 -3.38
CA ASP A 444 -20.80 -2.06 -3.61
C ASP A 444 -21.38 -0.66 -3.31
N LYS A 445 -20.63 0.19 -2.59
CA LYS A 445 -21.01 1.59 -2.33
C LYS A 445 -20.78 2.51 -3.54
N ASP A 446 -20.02 2.09 -4.55
CA ASP A 446 -19.54 2.91 -5.66
C ASP A 446 -20.46 2.88 -6.91
N TYR A 447 -21.62 2.25 -6.83
CA TYR A 447 -22.65 2.31 -7.86
C TYR A 447 -23.98 2.85 -7.31
N ARG A 448 -24.84 3.29 -8.21
CA ARG A 448 -26.20 3.74 -7.92
C ARG A 448 -27.14 3.34 -9.05
N ILE A 449 -28.41 3.14 -8.73
CA ILE A 449 -29.47 2.89 -9.71
C ILE A 449 -30.08 4.22 -10.12
N GLY A 450 -30.05 4.53 -11.42
CA GLY A 450 -30.44 5.84 -11.98
C GLY A 450 -31.95 6.08 -12.08
N GLU A 451 -32.78 5.05 -12.12
CA GLU A 451 -34.25 5.15 -12.11
C GLU A 451 -34.81 4.27 -11.00
N SER A 452 -35.68 4.86 -10.13
CA SER A 452 -36.49 4.09 -9.21
C SER A 452 -37.57 3.34 -10.01
N ALA A 453 -37.34 2.08 -10.36
CA ALA A 453 -38.48 1.20 -10.53
C ALA A 453 -39.30 1.31 -9.24
N LYS A 454 -40.62 1.60 -9.33
CA LYS A 454 -41.50 1.69 -8.15
C LYS A 454 -41.21 0.48 -7.27
N PRO A 455 -40.84 0.62 -6.01
CA PRO A 455 -40.51 -0.49 -5.16
C PRO A 455 -41.79 -1.33 -4.95
N GLN A 456 -41.83 -2.51 -5.51
CA GLN A 456 -42.55 -3.60 -4.91
C GLN A 456 -41.63 -4.12 -3.81
N VAL A 457 -41.69 -3.45 -2.66
CA VAL A 457 -41.07 -3.92 -1.43
C VAL A 457 -41.96 -5.01 -0.86
N PRO A 458 -41.48 -6.23 -0.70
CA PRO A 458 -41.86 -7.05 0.43
C PRO A 458 -40.96 -6.61 1.58
N GLU A 459 -41.55 -5.93 2.56
CA GLU A 459 -40.91 -5.80 3.86
C GLU A 459 -40.70 -7.21 4.45
N GLN A 460 -39.47 -7.71 4.31
CA GLN A 460 -38.94 -8.79 5.17
C GLN A 460 -37.51 -8.40 5.57
N PRO A 461 -37.18 -8.57 6.85
CA PRO A 461 -35.84 -8.22 7.35
C PRO A 461 -34.82 -9.12 6.68
N ALA A 462 -33.70 -8.54 6.31
CA ALA A 462 -32.57 -9.26 5.73
C ALA A 462 -32.08 -10.34 6.70
N GLU A 463 -32.47 -11.58 6.47
CA GLU A 463 -31.77 -12.73 7.04
C GLU A 463 -30.39 -12.80 6.38
N GLN A 464 -29.38 -12.85 7.21
CA GLN A 464 -28.00 -13.08 6.82
C GLN A 464 -27.92 -14.37 5.99
N ILE A 465 -27.67 -14.22 4.69
CA ILE A 465 -27.32 -15.37 3.84
C ILE A 465 -25.87 -15.72 4.17
N THR A 466 -25.70 -16.70 5.06
CA THR A 466 -24.45 -17.43 5.23
C THR A 466 -24.21 -18.25 3.97
N LEU A 467 -23.19 -17.90 3.21
CA LEU A 467 -22.69 -18.72 2.09
C LEU A 467 -22.12 -20.03 2.64
N PRO A 468 -22.52 -21.20 2.08
CA PRO A 468 -21.92 -22.48 2.45
C PRO A 468 -20.46 -22.56 2.03
N ASP A 469 -19.66 -23.15 2.92
CA ASP A 469 -18.25 -23.49 2.75
C ASP A 469 -17.99 -24.20 1.40
N GLN A 470 -17.02 -23.69 0.64
CA GLN A 470 -16.59 -24.29 -0.61
C GLN A 470 -15.76 -25.57 -0.32
N GLN A 471 -16.44 -26.68 -0.17
CA GLN A 471 -15.84 -27.99 -0.43
C GLN A 471 -16.46 -28.57 -1.69
N GLY A 472 -15.59 -28.71 -2.71
CA GLY A 472 -15.68 -29.63 -3.84
C GLY A 472 -17.09 -29.95 -4.40
N CYS A 473 -17.58 -29.13 -5.35
CA CYS A 473 -18.64 -29.56 -6.24
C CYS A 473 -18.03 -30.03 -7.56
N PRO A 474 -18.39 -31.20 -8.07
CA PRO A 474 -18.03 -31.63 -9.42
C PRO A 474 -18.72 -30.72 -10.44
N GLU A 475 -17.99 -30.41 -11.52
CA GLU A 475 -18.53 -29.76 -12.70
C GLU A 475 -19.77 -30.53 -13.20
N MET A 476 -20.94 -29.99 -12.95
CA MET A 476 -22.15 -30.47 -13.54
C MET A 476 -22.39 -29.64 -14.80
N GLU A 477 -22.06 -30.24 -15.94
CA GLU A 477 -22.48 -29.71 -17.26
C GLU A 477 -24.00 -29.64 -17.27
N LEU A 478 -24.53 -28.43 -17.09
CA LEU A 478 -25.94 -28.15 -17.41
C LEU A 478 -26.12 -28.14 -18.93
N PRO A 479 -27.20 -28.72 -19.44
CA PRO A 479 -27.45 -28.71 -20.90
C PRO A 479 -27.51 -27.26 -21.39
N LEU A 480 -26.72 -26.93 -22.41
CA LEU A 480 -26.86 -25.72 -23.21
C LEU A 480 -28.24 -25.72 -23.88
N GLU A 481 -29.21 -25.03 -23.28
CA GLU A 481 -30.33 -24.54 -24.07
C GLU A 481 -29.82 -23.38 -24.93
N THR A 482 -29.64 -23.65 -26.20
CA THR A 482 -29.30 -22.70 -27.25
C THR A 482 -30.53 -21.80 -27.50
N ALA A 483 -30.57 -20.67 -26.77
CA ALA A 483 -31.42 -19.57 -27.22
C ALA A 483 -30.62 -18.75 -28.26
N GLU A 484 -30.97 -18.87 -29.49
CA GLU A 484 -30.49 -18.06 -30.63
C GLU A 484 -30.99 -16.62 -30.45
N ASP A 485 -30.13 -15.73 -29.88
CA ASP A 485 -30.35 -14.30 -29.95
C ASP A 485 -29.38 -13.72 -31.01
N ASP A 486 -29.90 -13.63 -32.23
CA ASP A 486 -29.14 -13.18 -33.41
C ASP A 486 -29.31 -11.69 -33.72
N PHE A 487 -29.79 -10.85 -32.77
CA PHE A 487 -30.22 -9.47 -33.03
C PHE A 487 -31.28 -9.33 -34.13
N SER A 488 -31.98 -10.40 -34.50
CA SER A 488 -33.05 -10.36 -35.54
C SER A 488 -34.21 -9.47 -35.09
N GLY A 489 -34.43 -9.33 -33.78
CA GLY A 489 -35.43 -8.42 -33.21
C GLY A 489 -35.06 -6.94 -33.23
N LEU A 490 -33.82 -6.59 -33.60
CA LEU A 490 -33.38 -5.17 -33.68
C LEU A 490 -33.64 -4.63 -35.10
N ASP A 491 -34.51 -3.62 -35.26
CA ASP A 491 -34.69 -2.89 -36.50
C ASP A 491 -33.96 -1.54 -36.45
N GLY A 492 -32.82 -1.42 -37.17
CA GLY A 492 -32.00 -0.23 -37.22
C GLY A 492 -32.74 1.00 -37.75
N LYS A 493 -33.66 0.82 -38.73
CA LYS A 493 -34.46 1.94 -39.24
C LYS A 493 -35.48 2.47 -38.23
N SER A 494 -36.08 1.59 -37.44
CA SER A 494 -36.97 1.95 -36.35
C SER A 494 -36.22 2.70 -35.25
N ILE A 495 -35.01 2.24 -34.93
CA ILE A 495 -34.11 2.93 -33.96
C ILE A 495 -33.76 4.33 -34.47
N GLY A 496 -33.39 4.48 -35.74
CA GLY A 496 -33.08 5.78 -36.35
C GLY A 496 -34.27 6.74 -36.32
N ALA A 497 -35.47 6.26 -36.70
CA ALA A 497 -36.70 7.07 -36.66
C ALA A 497 -37.05 7.53 -35.22
N GLU A 498 -36.83 6.69 -34.19
CA GLU A 498 -37.06 7.05 -32.81
C GLU A 498 -36.04 8.09 -32.31
N LEU A 499 -34.78 7.97 -32.70
CA LEU A 499 -33.74 8.97 -32.39
C LEU A 499 -34.03 10.33 -33.04
N GLU A 500 -34.51 10.35 -34.29
CA GLU A 500 -34.93 11.61 -34.94
C GLU A 500 -36.15 12.22 -34.24
N ARG A 501 -37.17 11.42 -33.93
CA ARG A 501 -38.32 11.85 -33.15
C ARG A 501 -37.94 12.49 -31.80
N ARG A 502 -37.01 11.91 -31.09
CA ARG A 502 -36.50 12.47 -29.80
C ARG A 502 -35.73 13.78 -30.02
N ARG A 503 -34.94 13.90 -31.08
CA ARG A 503 -34.26 15.15 -31.44
C ARG A 503 -35.26 16.28 -31.79
N GLU A 504 -36.34 15.98 -32.51
CA GLU A 504 -37.40 16.95 -32.81
C GLU A 504 -38.16 17.37 -31.54
N GLN A 505 -38.46 16.44 -30.65
CA GLN A 505 -39.13 16.74 -29.37
C GLN A 505 -38.24 17.59 -28.45
N ALA A 506 -36.92 17.42 -28.48
CA ALA A 506 -35.96 18.23 -27.71
C ALA A 506 -35.95 19.71 -28.15
N GLN A 507 -36.48 20.05 -29.36
CA GLN A 507 -36.59 21.44 -29.84
C GLN A 507 -37.90 22.10 -29.41
N THR A 508 -38.85 21.39 -28.79
CA THR A 508 -40.11 21.92 -28.27
C THR A 508 -40.03 22.16 -26.76
N PRO A 509 -40.41 23.37 -26.25
CA PRO A 509 -40.20 23.76 -24.84
C PRO A 509 -41.03 23.01 -23.79
N GLU A 510 -41.94 22.09 -24.19
CA GLU A 510 -42.93 21.52 -23.26
C GLU A 510 -42.60 20.11 -22.70
N THR A 511 -41.56 19.43 -23.19
CA THR A 511 -41.17 18.09 -22.68
C THR A 511 -39.64 17.98 -22.60
N ALA A 512 -39.12 17.81 -21.40
CA ALA A 512 -37.68 17.54 -21.21
C ALA A 512 -37.29 16.23 -21.92
N PRO A 513 -36.22 16.21 -22.74
CA PRO A 513 -35.71 14.99 -23.36
C PRO A 513 -35.42 13.92 -22.34
N LYS A 514 -35.63 12.64 -22.67
CA LYS A 514 -35.39 11.49 -21.75
C LYS A 514 -33.93 11.47 -21.28
N ALA A 515 -32.97 11.83 -22.11
CA ALA A 515 -31.56 11.95 -21.73
C ALA A 515 -31.31 13.07 -20.71
N ASP A 516 -32.00 14.17 -20.73
CA ASP A 516 -31.90 15.24 -19.73
C ASP A 516 -32.45 14.77 -18.39
N THR A 517 -33.60 14.07 -18.36
CA THR A 517 -34.14 13.46 -17.13
C THR A 517 -33.22 12.41 -16.52
N MET A 518 -32.52 11.62 -17.35
CA MET A 518 -31.51 10.67 -16.90
C MET A 518 -30.33 11.37 -16.25
N LEU A 519 -29.86 12.47 -16.83
CA LEU A 519 -28.72 13.24 -16.32
C LEU A 519 -29.07 14.03 -15.06
N ASP A 520 -30.28 14.59 -14.98
CA ASP A 520 -30.79 15.27 -13.79
C ASP A 520 -30.90 14.28 -12.60
N ALA A 521 -31.48 13.11 -12.83
CA ALA A 521 -31.53 12.04 -11.83
C ALA A 521 -30.12 11.58 -11.42
N ALA A 522 -29.17 11.46 -12.38
CA ALA A 522 -27.80 11.10 -12.09
C ALA A 522 -27.07 12.18 -11.26
N ALA A 523 -27.35 13.46 -11.47
CA ALA A 523 -26.78 14.55 -10.69
C ALA A 523 -27.26 14.57 -9.23
N GLU A 524 -28.56 14.28 -9.00
CA GLU A 524 -29.10 14.11 -7.64
C GLU A 524 -28.46 12.93 -6.92
N VAL A 525 -28.28 11.83 -7.63
CA VAL A 525 -27.63 10.62 -7.13
C VAL A 525 -26.15 10.85 -6.80
N GLU A 526 -25.43 11.61 -7.64
CA GLU A 526 -24.04 11.97 -7.38
C GLU A 526 -23.91 12.86 -6.13
N LYS A 527 -24.81 13.80 -5.96
CA LYS A 527 -24.85 14.64 -4.75
C LYS A 527 -25.09 13.80 -3.51
N ALA A 528 -26.07 12.90 -3.53
CA ALA A 528 -26.35 11.97 -2.42
C ALA A 528 -25.15 11.05 -2.12
N TYR A 529 -24.43 10.60 -3.13
CA TYR A 529 -23.21 9.80 -2.99
C TYR A 529 -22.10 10.62 -2.32
N THR A 530 -21.91 11.86 -2.72
CA THR A 530 -20.89 12.75 -2.16
C THR A 530 -21.21 13.12 -0.70
N ASP A 531 -22.50 13.40 -0.39
CA ASP A 531 -22.96 13.69 0.96
C ASP A 531 -22.81 12.46 1.88
N ALA A 532 -23.10 11.25 1.39
CA ALA A 532 -22.90 9.99 2.13
C ALA A 532 -21.42 9.73 2.46
N ILE A 533 -20.50 10.03 1.55
CA ILE A 533 -19.05 9.93 1.78
C ILE A 533 -18.60 10.88 2.90
N GLN A 534 -19.11 12.10 2.94
CA GLN A 534 -18.75 13.09 3.96
C GLN A 534 -19.30 12.75 5.36
N GLN A 535 -20.36 11.92 5.46
CA GLN A 535 -20.98 11.51 6.71
C GLN A 535 -20.41 10.24 7.34
N THR A 536 -19.55 9.48 6.66
CA THR A 536 -19.00 8.19 7.12
C THR A 536 -17.81 8.34 8.10
N ASP A 537 -17.79 9.34 8.96
CA ASP A 537 -16.65 9.67 9.83
C ASP A 537 -16.69 8.99 11.21
N ASN A 538 -17.35 7.82 11.37
CA ASN A 538 -17.53 7.18 12.68
C ASN A 538 -16.46 6.15 13.09
N ASP A 539 -15.73 5.54 12.16
CA ASP A 539 -14.50 4.78 12.39
C ASP A 539 -13.64 4.83 11.14
N PRO A 540 -12.76 5.85 11.00
CA PRO A 540 -11.96 6.08 9.78
C PRO A 540 -11.10 4.89 9.38
N MET A 541 -10.83 3.98 10.34
CA MET A 541 -10.00 2.82 10.13
C MET A 541 -10.77 1.64 9.55
N MET A 542 -11.96 1.32 10.12
CA MET A 542 -12.75 0.16 9.68
C MET A 542 -13.43 0.41 8.34
N ASP A 543 -13.90 1.63 8.09
CA ASP A 543 -14.57 1.99 6.83
C ASP A 543 -13.64 2.01 5.62
N ASN A 544 -12.33 2.22 5.85
CA ASN A 544 -11.31 2.27 4.81
C ASN A 544 -10.61 0.93 4.58
N LEU A 545 -10.90 -0.12 5.36
CA LEU A 545 -10.33 -1.44 5.14
C LEU A 545 -11.05 -2.17 3.99
N PRO A 546 -10.30 -2.84 3.12
CA PRO A 546 -10.88 -3.76 2.14
C PRO A 546 -11.77 -4.80 2.83
N TRP A 547 -12.88 -5.17 2.23
CA TRP A 547 -13.82 -6.14 2.81
C TRP A 547 -13.13 -7.49 3.13
N GLU A 548 -12.16 -7.93 2.30
CA GLU A 548 -11.37 -9.15 2.50
C GLU A 548 -10.52 -9.11 3.79
N VAL A 549 -10.28 -7.91 4.29
CA VAL A 549 -9.47 -7.68 5.48
C VAL A 549 -10.35 -7.33 6.66
N ARG A 550 -11.50 -6.68 6.42
CA ARG A 550 -12.45 -6.23 7.45
C ARG A 550 -12.97 -7.41 8.30
N ASP A 551 -13.27 -8.55 7.68
CA ASP A 551 -13.73 -9.75 8.40
C ASP A 551 -12.67 -10.37 9.32
N LYS A 552 -11.39 -10.00 9.16
CA LYS A 552 -10.29 -10.47 10.00
C LYS A 552 -10.07 -9.59 11.24
N VAL A 553 -10.60 -8.37 11.25
CA VAL A 553 -10.39 -7.39 12.32
C VAL A 553 -11.55 -7.48 13.31
N LYS A 554 -11.28 -7.98 14.52
CA LYS A 554 -12.25 -7.95 15.62
C LYS A 554 -12.20 -6.59 16.30
N SER A 555 -13.37 -5.96 16.46
CA SER A 555 -13.54 -4.67 17.12
C SER A 555 -14.26 -4.87 18.45
N PHE A 556 -13.72 -4.30 19.52
CA PHE A 556 -14.30 -4.34 20.86
C PHE A 556 -14.60 -2.92 21.32
N GLN A 557 -15.88 -2.63 21.47
CA GLN A 557 -16.36 -1.32 21.92
C GLN A 557 -16.14 -1.13 23.42
N VAL A 558 -16.05 0.12 23.85
CA VAL A 558 -16.08 0.47 25.27
C VAL A 558 -17.38 -0.06 25.91
N ASN A 559 -17.24 -0.66 27.09
CA ASN A 559 -18.40 -1.09 27.87
C ASN A 559 -19.34 0.10 28.10
N PRO A 560 -20.66 -0.06 27.85
CA PRO A 560 -21.63 1.06 27.89
C PRO A 560 -21.59 1.88 29.18
N GLN A 561 -21.30 1.23 30.31
CA GLN A 561 -21.23 1.85 31.64
C GLN A 561 -20.03 2.80 31.82
N PHE A 562 -19.01 2.76 30.92
CA PHE A 562 -17.80 3.58 30.97
C PHE A 562 -17.68 4.57 29.78
N ARG A 563 -18.69 4.66 28.94
CA ARG A 563 -18.66 5.53 27.76
C ARG A 563 -18.47 7.00 28.14
N GLU A 564 -19.19 7.48 29.15
CA GLU A 564 -19.07 8.86 29.65
C GLU A 564 -17.65 9.16 30.18
N ASP A 565 -16.99 8.14 30.75
CA ASP A 565 -15.64 8.30 31.29
C ASP A 565 -14.65 8.66 30.16
N ILE A 566 -14.69 7.95 29.01
CA ILE A 566 -13.77 8.19 27.92
C ILE A 566 -14.09 9.48 27.14
N GLU A 567 -15.36 9.88 27.08
CA GLU A 567 -15.76 11.13 26.43
C GLU A 567 -15.23 12.37 27.17
N THR A 568 -15.15 12.28 28.50
CA THR A 568 -14.71 13.39 29.37
C THR A 568 -13.22 13.35 29.71
N LEU A 569 -12.61 12.14 29.72
CA LEU A 569 -11.22 11.95 30.10
C LEU A 569 -10.26 12.47 29.00
N GLN A 570 -9.36 13.37 29.40
CA GLN A 570 -8.23 13.79 28.61
C GLN A 570 -6.94 13.56 29.40
N ILE A 571 -6.16 12.59 28.99
CA ILE A 571 -4.89 12.24 29.67
C ILE A 571 -3.82 13.26 29.27
N PRO A 572 -3.16 13.94 30.23
CA PRO A 572 -2.19 14.97 29.89
C PRO A 572 -0.95 14.43 29.19
N GLN A 573 -0.41 15.22 28.26
CA GLN A 573 0.87 14.97 27.60
C GLN A 573 1.73 16.24 27.63
N PHE A 574 3.02 16.09 27.39
CA PHE A 574 3.95 17.23 27.35
C PHE A 574 3.88 17.97 26.02
N PHE A 575 3.94 19.29 26.10
CA PHE A 575 3.93 20.22 24.98
C PHE A 575 5.11 21.18 25.07
N LEU A 576 5.72 21.50 23.94
CA LEU A 576 6.70 22.56 23.80
C LEU A 576 5.97 23.87 23.49
N LYS A 577 6.33 24.92 24.23
CA LYS A 577 5.87 26.29 23.97
C LYS A 577 6.69 26.88 22.82
N VAL A 578 6.05 27.16 21.71
CA VAL A 578 6.67 27.78 20.53
C VAL A 578 6.59 29.31 20.69
N GLU A 579 7.73 29.98 20.56
CA GLU A 579 7.74 31.44 20.60
C GLU A 579 6.98 32.04 19.41
N GLN A 580 6.30 33.17 19.67
CA GLN A 580 5.54 33.87 18.65
C GLN A 580 6.52 34.41 17.58
N SER A 581 6.35 34.00 16.33
CA SER A 581 7.11 34.51 15.19
C SER A 581 6.16 35.04 14.12
N LEU A 582 6.71 35.69 13.07
CA LEU A 582 5.91 36.15 11.92
C LEU A 582 5.10 35.01 11.22
N PHE A 583 5.38 33.75 11.54
CA PHE A 583 4.78 32.57 10.94
C PHE A 583 4.05 31.64 11.94
N THR A 584 4.08 31.97 13.25
CA THR A 584 3.45 31.17 14.31
C THR A 584 2.78 32.05 15.35
N ASP A 585 1.54 31.77 15.70
CA ASP A 585 0.71 32.51 16.66
C ASP A 585 1.03 32.21 18.14
N GLY A 586 2.26 31.78 18.48
CA GLY A 586 2.61 31.38 19.86
C GLY A 586 1.83 30.18 20.33
N SER A 587 1.79 29.11 19.56
CA SER A 587 1.08 27.85 19.82
C SER A 587 1.91 26.90 20.68
N PHE A 588 1.21 25.88 21.24
CA PHE A 588 1.83 24.76 21.91
C PHE A 588 1.87 23.57 20.93
N GLU A 589 3.03 22.99 20.74
CA GLU A 589 3.21 21.78 19.91
C GLU A 589 3.41 20.55 20.80
N LEU A 590 2.79 19.41 20.41
CA LEU A 590 2.99 18.15 21.13
C LEU A 590 4.48 17.81 21.10
N LEU A 591 5.07 17.62 22.28
CA LEU A 591 6.51 17.35 22.39
C LEU A 591 6.87 16.03 21.71
N ASP A 592 7.74 16.12 20.72
CA ASP A 592 8.49 14.98 20.17
C ASP A 592 9.92 15.01 20.68
N LYS A 593 10.50 13.82 20.95
CA LYS A 593 11.88 13.73 21.46
C LYS A 593 12.91 14.41 20.55
N GLU A 594 12.65 14.44 19.24
CA GLU A 594 13.52 15.08 18.25
C GLU A 594 13.64 16.59 18.44
N MET A 595 12.60 17.24 18.97
CA MET A 595 12.63 18.67 19.34
C MET A 595 13.67 18.96 20.43
N LEU A 596 13.97 17.96 21.27
CA LEU A 596 14.99 18.05 22.33
C LEU A 596 16.43 18.02 21.81
N ALA A 597 16.63 17.78 20.49
CA ALA A 597 17.95 17.87 19.86
C ALA A 597 18.46 19.31 19.71
N GLU A 598 17.62 20.31 19.93
CA GLU A 598 18.00 21.73 19.79
C GLU A 598 19.29 22.03 20.56
N GLY A 599 20.29 22.59 19.82
CA GLY A 599 21.59 22.92 20.35
C GLY A 599 22.54 21.73 20.56
N PHE A 600 22.22 20.56 20.08
CA PHE A 600 23.15 19.43 20.12
C PHE A 600 24.36 19.69 19.21
N THR A 601 25.55 19.37 19.71
CA THR A 601 26.82 19.52 18.97
C THR A 601 27.77 18.39 19.37
N LEU A 602 28.52 17.88 18.40
CA LEU A 602 29.59 16.90 18.63
C LEU A 602 30.94 17.55 18.99
N LYS A 603 31.02 18.90 18.96
CA LYS A 603 32.23 19.61 19.36
C LYS A 603 32.51 19.39 20.84
N GLY A 604 33.69 18.90 21.14
CA GLY A 604 34.13 18.63 22.53
C GLY A 604 33.48 17.44 23.23
N LYS A 605 32.57 16.71 22.56
CA LYS A 605 31.99 15.48 23.12
C LYS A 605 33.01 14.34 23.16
N ALA A 606 32.89 13.47 24.17
CA ALA A 606 33.68 12.29 24.33
C ALA A 606 33.54 11.33 23.13
N TYR A 607 34.67 10.75 22.70
CA TYR A 607 34.74 9.83 21.56
C TYR A 607 35.43 8.52 21.91
N ASP A 608 35.54 8.20 23.20
CA ASP A 608 36.03 6.94 23.76
C ASP A 608 35.04 5.83 23.43
N ILE A 609 35.42 4.97 22.50
CA ILE A 609 34.60 3.85 22.00
C ILE A 609 35.43 2.57 22.14
N ASP A 610 34.88 1.56 22.80
CA ASP A 610 35.47 0.23 22.81
C ASP A 610 35.16 -0.52 21.51
N PHE A 611 36.16 -0.60 20.65
CA PHE A 611 36.06 -1.32 19.37
C PHE A 611 36.44 -2.80 19.50
N ALA A 612 37.03 -3.26 20.61
CA ALA A 612 37.43 -4.66 20.81
C ALA A 612 36.21 -5.61 20.82
N ALA A 613 35.08 -5.14 21.33
CA ALA A 613 33.81 -5.88 21.28
C ALA A 613 33.14 -5.93 19.87
N ALA A 614 33.62 -5.17 18.89
CA ALA A 614 33.05 -5.17 17.53
C ALA A 614 33.33 -6.48 16.77
N ASP A 615 34.46 -7.13 17.02
CA ASP A 615 34.81 -8.45 16.44
C ASP A 615 34.00 -9.59 17.08
N ASP A 616 33.67 -9.47 18.38
CA ASP A 616 32.92 -10.51 19.12
C ASP A 616 31.40 -10.44 18.88
N GLU A 617 30.84 -9.26 18.67
CA GLU A 617 29.41 -9.13 18.31
C GLU A 617 29.07 -9.69 16.91
N ILE A 618 29.98 -9.61 15.95
CA ILE A 618 29.83 -10.24 14.64
C ILE A 618 29.86 -11.79 14.77
N ARG A 619 30.53 -12.32 15.77
CA ARG A 619 30.52 -13.77 16.10
C ARG A 619 29.33 -14.17 16.99
N GLU A 620 28.85 -13.31 17.88
CA GLU A 620 27.66 -13.58 18.71
C GLU A 620 26.35 -13.59 17.90
N ILE A 621 26.22 -12.83 16.82
CA ILE A 621 25.07 -12.91 15.90
C ILE A 621 24.99 -14.28 15.22
N ASP A 622 26.14 -14.97 15.04
CA ASP A 622 26.22 -16.34 14.50
C ASP A 622 25.85 -17.43 15.53
N VAL A 623 25.81 -17.16 16.83
CA VAL A 623 25.64 -18.15 17.91
C VAL A 623 24.23 -18.21 18.51
N ARG A 624 23.33 -17.22 18.22
CA ARG A 624 21.94 -17.22 18.70
C ARG A 624 20.96 -17.99 17.82
N GLU A 625 21.44 -18.93 17.02
CA GLU A 625 20.63 -19.79 16.13
C GLU A 625 19.82 -20.90 16.88
N GLN A 626 19.76 -20.93 18.22
CA GLN A 626 19.14 -22.04 18.96
C GLN A 626 17.71 -21.80 19.47
N ASP A 627 17.10 -20.65 19.24
CA ASP A 627 15.67 -20.46 19.57
C ASP A 627 14.89 -19.88 18.39
N GLY A 628 14.30 -20.79 17.61
CA GLY A 628 13.11 -20.51 16.79
C GLY A 628 13.26 -19.54 15.63
N GLY A 629 13.96 -19.93 14.57
CA GLY A 629 13.62 -19.39 13.23
C GLY A 629 14.10 -18.00 12.86
N LEU A 630 15.31 -17.61 13.23
CA LEU A 630 15.93 -16.38 12.71
C LEU A 630 16.72 -16.66 11.42
N PRO A 631 16.67 -15.74 10.42
CA PRO A 631 17.28 -15.96 9.10
C PRO A 631 18.81 -16.03 9.23
N LYS A 632 19.39 -17.00 8.54
CA LYS A 632 20.83 -17.12 8.33
C LYS A 632 21.37 -15.86 7.71
N VAL A 633 22.28 -15.17 8.37
CA VAL A 633 23.12 -14.16 7.74
C VAL A 633 24.06 -14.90 6.80
N PHE A 634 23.80 -14.83 5.49
CA PHE A 634 24.65 -15.42 4.48
C PHE A 634 26.04 -14.78 4.52
N LYS A 635 27.07 -15.60 4.78
CA LYS A 635 28.46 -15.24 4.47
C LYS A 635 28.57 -15.10 2.95
N MET A 636 28.40 -13.90 2.46
CA MET A 636 28.66 -13.60 1.06
C MET A 636 30.17 -13.31 0.85
N GLU A 637 30.94 -14.32 0.56
CA GLU A 637 32.21 -14.16 -0.16
C GLU A 637 31.92 -14.11 -1.66
N SER A 638 31.53 -12.95 -2.18
CA SER A 638 31.33 -12.77 -3.61
C SER A 638 32.62 -12.38 -4.30
N ALA A 639 32.71 -12.64 -5.61
CA ALA A 639 33.82 -12.23 -6.47
C ALA A 639 34.08 -10.71 -6.42
N GLU A 640 33.03 -9.89 -6.20
CA GLU A 640 33.14 -8.43 -6.03
C GLU A 640 33.73 -8.02 -4.70
N GLN A 641 33.45 -8.74 -3.60
CA GLN A 641 34.15 -8.51 -2.34
C GLN A 641 35.62 -8.84 -2.48
N ARG A 642 35.99 -9.86 -3.28
CA ARG A 642 37.41 -10.15 -3.59
C ARG A 642 38.02 -9.05 -4.43
N TYR A 643 37.34 -8.60 -5.47
CA TYR A 643 37.82 -7.51 -6.34
C TYR A 643 37.89 -6.18 -5.58
N PHE A 644 36.88 -5.84 -4.78
CA PHE A 644 36.91 -4.66 -3.92
C PHE A 644 37.99 -4.79 -2.85
N LYS A 645 38.15 -5.96 -2.22
CA LYS A 645 39.22 -6.25 -1.27
C LYS A 645 40.61 -6.16 -1.95
N GLU A 646 40.77 -6.68 -3.16
CA GLU A 646 42.02 -6.57 -3.94
C GLU A 646 42.29 -5.14 -4.35
N TRP A 647 41.31 -4.42 -4.89
CA TRP A 647 41.41 -3.01 -5.22
C TRP A 647 41.72 -2.17 -3.97
N PHE A 648 40.99 -2.37 -2.90
CA PHE A 648 41.15 -1.68 -1.63
C PHE A 648 42.55 -1.94 -1.01
N ASN A 649 43.02 -3.19 -1.04
CA ASN A 649 44.33 -3.57 -0.53
C ASN A 649 45.48 -2.99 -1.41
N ASN A 650 45.25 -2.70 -2.66
CA ASN A 650 46.20 -2.07 -3.55
C ASN A 650 46.27 -0.53 -3.40
N LEU A 651 45.36 0.08 -2.67
CA LEU A 651 45.40 1.50 -2.35
C LEU A 651 46.55 1.81 -1.36
N PRO A 652 47.19 3.00 -1.45
CA PRO A 652 48.07 3.48 -0.40
C PRO A 652 47.33 3.52 0.97
N PRO A 653 48.04 3.26 2.11
CA PRO A 653 47.40 3.22 3.43
C PRO A 653 46.54 4.46 3.73
N GLU A 654 47.01 5.65 3.42
CA GLU A 654 46.28 6.91 3.62
C GLU A 654 44.97 6.96 2.79
N SER A 655 44.97 6.40 1.59
CA SER A 655 43.77 6.32 0.76
C SER A 655 42.77 5.30 1.27
N ARG A 656 43.20 4.17 1.85
CA ARG A 656 42.36 3.17 2.50
C ARG A 656 41.63 3.77 3.74
N VAL A 657 42.40 4.44 4.59
CA VAL A 657 41.82 5.13 5.77
C VAL A 657 40.79 6.19 5.37
N ARG A 658 41.11 6.98 4.32
CA ARG A 658 40.16 7.98 3.78
C ARG A 658 38.87 7.33 3.29
N GLN A 659 38.97 6.22 2.53
CA GLN A 659 37.82 5.48 2.03
C GLN A 659 36.96 4.90 3.17
N CYS A 660 37.58 4.39 4.22
CA CYS A 660 36.87 3.94 5.41
C CYS A 660 36.12 5.09 6.10
N LYS A 661 36.76 6.27 6.25
CA LYS A 661 36.11 7.47 6.81
C LYS A 661 34.90 7.90 5.95
N GLU A 662 35.00 7.89 4.63
CA GLU A 662 33.89 8.19 3.74
C GLU A 662 32.76 7.17 3.84
N THR A 663 33.09 5.89 3.93
CA THR A 663 32.10 4.81 4.13
C THR A 663 31.35 4.99 5.45
N MET A 664 32.06 5.24 6.54
CA MET A 664 31.46 5.50 7.86
C MET A 664 30.61 6.77 7.84
N PHE A 665 31.09 7.85 7.23
CA PHE A 665 30.34 9.09 7.10
C PHE A 665 29.03 8.89 6.32
N ASN A 666 29.05 8.19 5.19
CA ASN A 666 27.86 7.92 4.38
C ASN A 666 26.81 7.09 5.13
N GLN A 667 27.24 6.19 6.02
CA GLN A 667 26.33 5.44 6.90
C GLN A 667 25.74 6.30 8.03
N LEU A 668 26.51 7.22 8.56
CA LEU A 668 26.14 8.06 9.70
C LEU A 668 25.44 9.37 9.30
N ASN A 669 25.64 9.88 8.10
CA ASN A 669 25.02 11.12 7.59
C ASN A 669 23.48 11.06 7.45
N LYS A 670 22.90 9.87 7.69
CA LYS A 670 21.44 9.68 7.83
C LYS A 670 20.91 10.11 9.21
N LEU A 671 21.78 10.47 10.14
CA LEU A 671 21.42 11.05 11.44
C LEU A 671 21.11 12.55 11.23
N ASN A 672 19.84 12.85 10.90
CA ASN A 672 19.37 14.22 10.60
C ASN A 672 19.58 15.26 11.72
N MET A 673 19.96 14.80 12.93
CA MET A 673 20.13 15.63 14.14
C MET A 673 21.57 16.14 14.32
N VAL A 674 22.49 15.76 13.43
CA VAL A 674 23.91 16.07 13.57
C VAL A 674 24.40 16.81 12.34
N ASP A 675 25.08 17.94 12.55
CA ASP A 675 25.69 18.67 11.44
C ASP A 675 26.75 17.84 10.71
N ALA A 676 26.69 17.81 9.37
CA ALA A 676 27.54 16.96 8.54
C ALA A 676 29.05 17.28 8.70
N ALA A 677 29.41 18.56 8.91
CA ALA A 677 30.78 18.95 9.11
C ALA A 677 31.29 18.54 10.51
N GLU A 678 30.45 18.64 11.53
CA GLU A 678 30.77 18.16 12.88
C GLU A 678 30.89 16.65 12.93
N LEU A 679 30.04 15.92 12.19
CA LEU A 679 30.10 14.45 12.07
C LEU A 679 31.43 14.01 11.43
N LYS A 680 31.85 14.66 10.33
CA LYS A 680 33.15 14.39 9.71
C LYS A 680 34.31 14.66 10.69
N ALA A 681 34.26 15.79 11.37
CA ALA A 681 35.29 16.14 12.34
C ALA A 681 35.31 15.17 13.55
N TYR A 682 34.17 14.62 13.94
CA TYR A 682 34.05 13.61 15.00
C TYR A 682 34.66 12.28 14.57
N ILE A 683 34.36 11.80 13.35
CA ILE A 683 34.96 10.60 12.76
C ILE A 683 36.47 10.78 12.62
N ASP A 684 36.92 11.97 12.17
CA ASP A 684 38.36 12.28 12.04
C ASP A 684 39.08 12.20 13.38
N ARG A 685 38.51 12.72 14.48
CA ARG A 685 39.10 12.61 15.81
C ARG A 685 39.24 11.16 16.26
N ILE A 686 38.16 10.34 16.08
CA ILE A 686 38.17 8.93 16.44
C ILE A 686 39.27 8.18 15.68
N VAL A 687 39.31 8.33 14.35
CA VAL A 687 40.25 7.57 13.50
C VAL A 687 41.69 8.04 13.69
N ASN A 688 41.93 9.32 13.93
CA ASN A 688 43.27 9.85 14.15
C ASN A 688 43.86 9.41 15.50
N ASP A 689 43.03 9.00 16.47
CA ASP A 689 43.44 8.49 17.76
C ASP A 689 43.66 6.96 17.79
N MET A 690 43.30 6.27 16.71
CA MET A 690 43.47 4.82 16.56
C MET A 690 44.91 4.42 16.38
N ASP A 691 45.32 3.33 17.06
CA ASP A 691 46.57 2.66 16.82
C ASP A 691 46.59 1.88 15.49
N LYS A 692 47.76 1.36 15.09
CA LYS A 692 47.91 0.60 13.85
C LYS A 692 47.08 -0.67 13.78
N ALA A 693 46.84 -1.33 14.94
CA ALA A 693 46.06 -2.56 14.99
C ALA A 693 44.56 -2.24 14.82
N GLN A 694 44.09 -1.19 15.46
CA GLN A 694 42.71 -0.68 15.35
C GLN A 694 42.42 -0.18 13.91
N LEU A 695 43.35 0.53 13.27
CA LEU A 695 43.21 0.95 11.86
C LEU A 695 43.12 -0.26 10.92
N ALA A 696 43.97 -1.29 11.15
CA ALA A 696 43.87 -2.51 10.34
C ALA A 696 42.58 -3.32 10.56
N ALA A 697 42.02 -3.29 11.77
CA ALA A 697 40.73 -3.90 12.09
C ALA A 697 39.58 -3.10 11.45
N MET A 698 39.61 -1.77 11.51
CA MET A 698 38.65 -0.88 10.85
C MET A 698 38.62 -1.08 9.32
N GLU A 699 39.81 -1.22 8.69
CA GLU A 699 39.90 -1.51 7.24
C GLU A 699 39.18 -2.82 6.87
N LYS A 700 39.14 -3.81 7.75
CA LYS A 700 38.42 -5.09 7.54
C LYS A 700 36.90 -4.99 7.73
N ALA A 701 36.41 -4.12 8.62
CA ALA A 701 35.01 -4.04 9.01
C ALA A 701 34.53 -2.58 9.25
N PRO A 702 34.63 -1.67 8.24
CA PRO A 702 34.29 -0.25 8.43
C PRO A 702 32.83 0.00 8.84
N LEU A 703 31.91 -0.90 8.46
CA LEU A 703 30.49 -0.82 8.83
C LEU A 703 30.26 -1.16 10.30
N GLY A 704 31.00 -2.12 10.86
CA GLY A 704 30.96 -2.43 12.29
C GLY A 704 31.44 -1.26 13.14
N TYR A 705 32.50 -0.59 12.70
CA TYR A 705 32.99 0.64 13.32
C TYR A 705 31.98 1.79 13.22
N ALA A 706 31.34 1.96 12.07
CA ALA A 706 30.25 2.93 11.92
C ALA A 706 29.09 2.66 12.90
N ALA A 707 28.70 1.40 13.08
CA ALA A 707 27.66 1.03 14.03
C ALA A 707 28.01 1.40 15.49
N LYS A 708 29.28 1.16 15.91
CA LYS A 708 29.75 1.55 17.26
C LYS A 708 29.80 3.08 17.44
N ILE A 709 30.24 3.80 16.42
CA ILE A 709 30.23 5.29 16.42
C ILE A 709 28.79 5.79 16.50
N ARG A 710 27.87 5.18 15.76
CA ARG A 710 26.44 5.48 15.80
C ARG A 710 25.87 5.31 17.20
N ALA A 711 26.10 4.16 17.82
CA ALA A 711 25.64 3.88 19.18
C ALA A 711 26.18 4.91 20.20
N LYS A 712 27.45 5.33 20.06
CA LYS A 712 28.00 6.40 20.91
C LYS A 712 27.32 7.74 20.71
N ILE A 713 27.05 8.14 19.44
CA ILE A 713 26.34 9.39 19.12
C ILE A 713 24.91 9.32 19.66
N GLU A 714 24.22 8.19 19.53
CA GLU A 714 22.87 7.97 20.07
C GLU A 714 22.86 8.12 21.60
N THR A 715 23.82 7.54 22.31
CA THR A 715 23.96 7.74 23.77
C THR A 715 24.20 9.21 24.15
N LEU A 716 24.99 9.94 23.37
CA LEU A 716 25.24 11.36 23.60
C LEU A 716 23.97 12.19 23.33
N LEU A 717 23.20 11.84 22.33
CA LEU A 717 21.90 12.46 22.01
C LEU A 717 20.87 12.20 23.11
N GLU A 718 20.75 10.95 23.59
CA GLU A 718 19.85 10.59 24.68
C GLU A 718 20.15 11.37 25.95
N SER A 719 21.43 11.51 26.30
CA SER A 719 21.84 12.34 27.44
C SER A 719 21.44 13.82 27.23
N HIS A 720 21.62 14.34 26.02
CA HIS A 720 21.25 15.72 25.68
C HIS A 720 19.72 15.92 25.68
N TYR A 721 18.95 14.96 25.19
CA TYR A 721 17.48 14.99 25.25
C TYR A 721 17.00 15.09 26.70
N ARG A 722 17.57 14.30 27.59
CA ARG A 722 17.24 14.32 29.00
C ARG A 722 17.59 15.65 29.67
N GLU A 723 18.80 16.18 29.42
CA GLU A 723 19.26 17.46 29.94
C GLU A 723 18.34 18.61 29.46
N ASN A 724 17.97 18.64 28.17
CA ASN A 724 17.08 19.66 27.63
C ASN A 724 15.66 19.50 28.18
N PHE A 725 15.15 18.26 28.29
CA PHE A 725 13.82 18.02 28.85
C PHE A 725 13.72 18.50 30.29
N GLU A 726 14.66 18.15 31.17
CA GLU A 726 14.68 18.57 32.56
C GLU A 726 14.77 20.11 32.68
N ARG A 727 15.71 20.73 31.98
CA ARG A 727 15.87 22.17 31.93
C ARG A 727 14.64 22.92 31.40
N TRP A 728 14.03 22.44 30.32
CA TRP A 728 12.89 23.11 29.71
C TRP A 728 11.60 22.89 30.51
N LEU A 729 11.49 21.79 31.22
CA LEU A 729 10.40 21.58 32.18
C LEU A 729 10.53 22.53 33.38
N GLU A 730 11.74 22.74 33.94
CA GLU A 730 11.99 23.70 35.00
C GLU A 730 11.76 25.16 34.62
N THR A 731 12.03 25.49 33.35
CA THR A 731 11.84 26.86 32.81
C THR A 731 10.46 27.07 32.21
N GLU A 732 9.52 26.17 32.37
CA GLU A 732 8.17 26.22 31.82
C GLU A 732 8.12 26.37 30.28
N ARG A 733 9.19 26.02 29.59
CA ARG A 733 9.22 25.89 28.13
C ARG A 733 8.50 24.61 27.69
N ILE A 734 8.58 23.54 28.51
CA ILE A 734 7.75 22.35 28.40
C ILE A 734 6.65 22.44 29.46
N VAL A 735 5.40 22.19 29.03
CA VAL A 735 4.23 22.16 29.91
C VAL A 735 3.41 20.91 29.66
N CYS A 736 2.68 20.43 30.68
CA CYS A 736 1.80 19.28 30.57
C CYS A 736 0.34 19.78 30.41
N LYS A 737 -0.36 19.32 29.35
CA LYS A 737 -1.73 19.74 29.04
C LYS A 737 -2.62 18.54 28.77
N PRO A 738 -3.92 18.61 29.11
CA PRO A 738 -4.92 17.60 28.72
C PRO A 738 -4.94 17.46 27.19
N TYR A 739 -4.76 16.23 26.68
CA TYR A 739 -4.69 16.03 25.23
C TYR A 739 -5.18 14.64 24.79
N PHE A 740 -4.56 13.54 25.25
CA PHE A 740 -4.84 12.21 24.74
C PHE A 740 -6.24 11.75 25.18
N ARG A 741 -7.01 11.20 24.21
CA ARG A 741 -8.32 10.58 24.45
C ARG A 741 -8.27 9.11 24.14
N LEU A 742 -8.84 8.30 25.00
CA LEU A 742 -9.04 6.87 24.72
C LEU A 742 -10.03 6.69 23.56
N ARG A 743 -9.80 5.70 22.75
CA ARG A 743 -10.61 5.41 21.57
C ARG A 743 -11.96 4.78 21.97
N PRO A 744 -13.03 4.94 21.16
CA PRO A 744 -14.30 4.29 21.43
C PRO A 744 -14.27 2.77 21.22
N SER A 745 -13.29 2.28 20.45
CA SER A 745 -13.07 0.85 20.17
C SER A 745 -11.59 0.50 20.06
N ILE A 746 -11.23 -0.75 20.33
CA ILE A 746 -9.90 -1.32 20.16
C ILE A 746 -9.95 -2.54 19.25
N HIS A 747 -8.80 -2.84 18.60
CA HIS A 747 -8.66 -3.93 17.62
C HIS A 747 -7.44 -4.80 17.95
N PRO A 748 -7.38 -5.49 19.08
CA PRO A 748 -6.21 -6.27 19.49
C PRO A 748 -6.05 -7.54 18.64
N ALA A 749 -4.80 -7.99 18.45
CA ALA A 749 -4.48 -9.22 17.74
C ALA A 749 -4.93 -10.48 18.50
N THR A 750 -4.73 -10.47 19.80
CA THR A 750 -5.26 -11.46 20.73
C THR A 750 -6.16 -10.74 21.73
N TYR A 751 -7.17 -11.41 22.27
CA TYR A 751 -8.10 -10.76 23.19
C TYR A 751 -8.48 -11.67 24.35
N THR A 752 -8.88 -11.05 25.44
CA THR A 752 -9.43 -11.72 26.63
C THR A 752 -10.63 -10.94 27.18
N ASP A 753 -11.65 -11.66 27.58
CA ASP A 753 -12.88 -11.14 28.19
C ASP A 753 -13.18 -11.74 29.59
N ILE A 754 -12.21 -12.51 30.12
CA ILE A 754 -12.39 -13.24 31.37
C ILE A 754 -12.28 -12.38 32.63
N TYR A 755 -11.69 -11.17 32.53
CA TYR A 755 -11.46 -10.30 33.68
C TYR A 755 -12.59 -9.28 33.86
N ALA A 756 -13.05 -9.12 35.10
CA ALA A 756 -14.08 -8.12 35.41
C ALA A 756 -13.55 -6.68 35.28
N ARG A 757 -14.47 -5.71 35.09
CA ARG A 757 -14.17 -4.25 35.07
C ARG A 757 -13.22 -3.80 33.97
N SER A 758 -13.11 -4.58 32.88
CA SER A 758 -12.39 -4.14 31.69
C SER A 758 -13.10 -2.92 31.07
N LEU A 759 -12.31 -1.96 30.58
CA LEU A 759 -12.85 -0.76 29.92
C LEU A 759 -13.57 -1.13 28.62
N TYR A 760 -13.01 -2.04 27.84
CA TYR A 760 -13.60 -2.53 26.60
C TYR A 760 -14.29 -3.89 26.80
N ALA A 761 -15.16 -4.26 25.85
CA ALA A 761 -15.87 -5.54 25.87
C ALA A 761 -14.93 -6.75 25.92
N ALA A 762 -13.75 -6.62 25.34
CA ALA A 762 -12.58 -7.47 25.58
C ALA A 762 -11.33 -6.60 25.50
N GLU A 763 -10.28 -7.02 26.21
CA GLU A 763 -8.99 -6.33 26.27
C GLU A 763 -7.93 -7.11 25.50
N ASP A 764 -6.76 -6.48 25.21
CA ASP A 764 -5.64 -7.20 24.61
C ASP A 764 -5.21 -8.38 25.48
N GLY A 765 -5.16 -9.56 24.89
CA GLY A 765 -4.82 -10.82 25.53
C GLY A 765 -3.30 -11.10 25.61
N ASP A 766 -2.45 -10.29 24.96
CA ASP A 766 -1.00 -10.45 25.01
C ASP A 766 -0.44 -9.86 26.31
N MET A 767 -0.64 -10.62 27.39
CA MET A 767 -0.25 -10.24 28.74
C MET A 767 0.66 -11.29 29.36
N ASN A 768 1.75 -10.84 29.99
CA ASN A 768 2.63 -11.71 30.75
C ASN A 768 1.98 -12.12 32.10
N LYS A 769 2.60 -13.11 32.78
CA LYS A 769 2.06 -13.66 34.07
C LYS A 769 1.95 -12.60 35.16
N LEU A 770 2.87 -11.64 35.22
CA LEU A 770 2.85 -10.59 36.22
C LEU A 770 1.72 -9.60 36.01
N GLU A 771 1.48 -9.22 34.73
CA GLU A 771 0.33 -8.39 34.35
C GLU A 771 -1.00 -9.07 34.69
N GLN A 772 -1.14 -10.36 34.33
CA GLN A 772 -2.34 -11.14 34.64
C GLN A 772 -2.60 -11.20 36.15
N LYS A 773 -1.54 -11.46 36.97
CA LYS A 773 -1.62 -11.48 38.42
C LYS A 773 -2.08 -10.12 38.96
N LEU A 774 -1.49 -9.03 38.45
CA LEU A 774 -1.85 -7.68 38.85
C LEU A 774 -3.32 -7.37 38.53
N ILE A 775 -3.80 -7.73 37.35
CA ILE A 775 -5.19 -7.50 36.95
C ILE A 775 -6.18 -8.25 37.84
N VAL A 776 -5.88 -9.51 38.20
CA VAL A 776 -6.71 -10.30 39.13
C VAL A 776 -6.85 -9.58 40.47
N GLU A 777 -5.76 -9.11 41.06
CA GLU A 777 -5.75 -8.37 42.32
C GLU A 777 -6.53 -7.04 42.20
N LEU A 778 -6.35 -6.28 41.10
CA LEU A 778 -7.01 -5.01 40.86
C LEU A 778 -8.54 -5.18 40.68
N THR A 779 -8.99 -6.23 39.99
CA THR A 779 -10.42 -6.47 39.75
C THR A 779 -11.17 -6.83 41.05
N ALA A 780 -10.46 -7.34 42.07
CA ALA A 780 -11.03 -7.63 43.39
C ALA A 780 -11.22 -6.36 44.27
N LEU A 781 -10.62 -5.23 43.90
CA LEU A 781 -10.68 -3.99 44.69
C LEU A 781 -11.97 -3.22 44.39
N PRO A 782 -12.79 -2.85 45.39
CA PRO A 782 -14.07 -2.17 45.20
C PRO A 782 -13.89 -0.75 44.63
N ASN A 783 -12.81 -0.07 44.92
CA ASN A 783 -12.51 1.30 44.49
C ASN A 783 -11.93 1.39 43.07
N VAL A 784 -11.62 0.28 42.40
CA VAL A 784 -11.29 0.27 40.97
C VAL A 784 -12.58 0.34 40.17
N ARG A 785 -12.70 1.35 39.33
CA ARG A 785 -13.83 1.57 38.44
C ARG A 785 -13.70 0.74 37.17
N TRP A 786 -12.58 0.92 36.43
CA TRP A 786 -12.21 0.13 35.27
C TRP A 786 -10.67 0.03 35.12
N TRP A 787 -10.23 -0.91 34.34
CA TRP A 787 -8.86 -1.05 33.88
C TRP A 787 -8.82 -1.26 32.37
N HIS A 788 -7.67 -0.91 31.74
CA HIS A 788 -7.41 -1.06 30.31
C HIS A 788 -5.96 -1.50 30.10
N ARG A 789 -5.75 -2.51 29.25
CA ARG A 789 -4.44 -2.90 28.78
C ARG A 789 -3.98 -1.90 27.72
N ASN A 790 -3.08 -1.01 28.11
CA ASN A 790 -2.55 0.05 27.24
C ASN A 790 -1.63 -0.55 26.16
N ILE A 791 -2.07 -0.53 24.91
CA ILE A 791 -1.36 -1.19 23.81
C ILE A 791 -0.23 -0.26 23.32
N ALA A 792 1.02 -0.73 23.41
CA ALA A 792 2.18 0.03 22.98
C ALA A 792 2.06 0.47 21.51
N ARG A 793 2.44 1.72 21.21
CA ARG A 793 2.38 2.37 19.89
C ARG A 793 0.97 2.68 19.37
N GLN A 794 -0.08 2.33 20.10
CA GLN A 794 -1.48 2.58 19.72
C GLN A 794 -2.21 3.48 20.71
N ASP A 795 -1.97 3.26 21.99
CA ASP A 795 -2.67 3.94 23.07
C ASP A 795 -1.81 5.01 23.73
N PHE A 796 -2.11 5.34 24.96
CA PHE A 796 -1.47 6.42 25.67
C PHE A 796 0.02 6.20 25.87
N ALA A 797 0.80 7.22 25.52
CA ALA A 797 2.23 7.30 25.84
C ALA A 797 2.55 8.53 26.66
N ILE A 798 3.40 8.40 27.64
CA ILE A 798 4.08 9.52 28.26
C ILE A 798 5.21 9.95 27.30
N ASN A 799 5.03 11.07 26.64
CA ASN A 799 5.99 11.64 25.71
C ASN A 799 7.00 12.53 26.48
N GLY A 800 8.29 12.42 26.13
CA GLY A 800 9.36 13.17 26.77
C GLY A 800 10.69 12.87 26.11
N PHE A 801 11.78 12.83 26.88
CA PHE A 801 13.10 12.42 26.37
C PHE A 801 13.15 10.95 25.91
N ILE A 802 12.21 10.11 26.38
CA ILE A 802 11.83 8.82 25.81
C ILE A 802 10.31 8.81 25.56
N LYS A 803 9.83 7.90 24.71
CA LYS A 803 8.41 7.65 24.52
C LYS A 803 8.03 6.38 25.27
N HIS A 804 7.34 6.54 26.40
CA HIS A 804 7.03 5.44 27.30
C HIS A 804 5.53 5.09 27.30
N TYR A 805 5.20 3.84 27.07
CA TYR A 805 3.85 3.28 27.09
C TYR A 805 3.68 2.46 28.38
N PRO A 806 2.98 2.97 29.41
CA PRO A 806 2.67 2.16 30.60
C PRO A 806 1.82 0.94 30.23
N ASP A 807 2.00 -0.19 30.90
CA ASP A 807 1.30 -1.44 30.55
C ASP A 807 -0.21 -1.38 30.83
N ILE A 808 -0.64 -0.78 31.93
CA ILE A 808 -2.04 -0.81 32.37
C ILE A 808 -2.48 0.59 32.81
N LEU A 809 -3.66 1.00 32.35
CA LEU A 809 -4.36 2.18 32.82
C LEU A 809 -5.47 1.74 33.78
N ILE A 810 -5.60 2.40 34.92
CA ILE A 810 -6.55 2.04 35.98
C ILE A 810 -7.28 3.30 36.41
N MET A 811 -8.61 3.31 36.33
CA MET A 811 -9.45 4.37 36.85
C MET A 811 -10.04 3.98 38.20
N THR A 812 -9.92 4.86 39.16
CA THR A 812 -10.54 4.66 40.48
C THR A 812 -11.94 5.26 40.54
N GLN A 813 -12.78 4.82 41.52
CA GLN A 813 -14.10 5.42 41.77
C GLN A 813 -13.97 6.90 42.20
N SER A 814 -12.84 7.31 42.74
CA SER A 814 -12.55 8.70 43.10
C SER A 814 -12.12 9.57 41.91
N GLY A 815 -12.10 9.03 40.65
CA GLY A 815 -11.74 9.77 39.44
C GLY A 815 -10.23 10.00 39.29
N LYS A 816 -9.39 9.16 39.87
CA LYS A 816 -7.93 9.18 39.66
C LYS A 816 -7.52 8.13 38.65
N LEU A 817 -6.76 8.55 37.62
CA LEU A 817 -6.15 7.68 36.65
C LEU A 817 -4.75 7.28 37.08
N ILE A 818 -4.48 6.00 37.10
CA ILE A 818 -3.19 5.41 37.46
C ILE A 818 -2.61 4.73 36.23
N CYS A 819 -1.40 5.11 35.84
CA CYS A 819 -0.58 4.43 34.84
C CYS A 819 0.38 3.48 35.57
N ALA A 820 0.26 2.18 35.33
CA ALA A 820 1.12 1.16 35.93
C ALA A 820 1.98 0.50 34.85
N GLU A 821 3.28 0.41 35.11
CA GLU A 821 4.25 -0.36 34.32
C GLU A 821 4.71 -1.55 35.17
N THR A 822 4.64 -2.76 34.65
CA THR A 822 5.08 -3.97 35.33
C THR A 822 6.44 -4.41 34.83
N LYS A 823 7.35 -4.82 35.73
CA LYS A 823 8.69 -5.28 35.34
C LYS A 823 9.10 -6.53 36.12
N GLY A 824 9.67 -7.49 35.39
CA GLY A 824 10.33 -8.66 35.98
C GLY A 824 11.58 -8.25 36.72
N GLU A 825 11.95 -9.04 37.76
CA GLU A 825 13.10 -8.78 38.66
C GLU A 825 14.42 -8.58 37.92
N HIS A 826 14.61 -9.27 36.80
CA HIS A 826 15.82 -9.20 35.98
C HIS A 826 15.94 -7.90 35.13
N LEU A 827 14.89 -7.06 35.09
CA LEU A 827 14.84 -5.82 34.33
C LEU A 827 15.10 -4.56 35.19
N LYS A 828 15.77 -4.69 36.31
CA LYS A 828 16.23 -3.57 37.13
C LYS A 828 17.47 -2.89 36.55
N ASN A 829 17.31 -2.30 35.38
CA ASN A 829 18.36 -1.71 34.53
C ASN A 829 18.18 -0.20 34.34
N ASP A 830 18.99 0.41 33.45
CA ASP A 830 18.95 1.86 33.20
C ASP A 830 17.67 2.25 32.41
N ASP A 831 17.13 1.44 31.50
CA ASP A 831 15.85 1.66 30.84
C ASP A 831 14.71 1.83 31.86
N SER A 832 14.68 0.94 32.89
CA SER A 832 13.69 1.06 33.97
C SER A 832 13.86 2.33 34.80
N ARG A 833 15.11 2.78 35.03
CA ARG A 833 15.36 4.05 35.71
C ARG A 833 14.90 5.26 34.94
N GLU A 834 15.09 5.27 33.60
CA GLU A 834 14.63 6.36 32.72
C GLU A 834 13.11 6.42 32.67
N LYS A 835 12.43 5.29 32.54
CA LYS A 835 10.96 5.21 32.57
C LYS A 835 10.40 5.72 33.92
N ILE A 836 11.02 5.36 35.04
CA ILE A 836 10.65 5.88 36.36
C ILE A 836 10.84 7.40 36.41
N ALA A 837 11.97 7.92 35.95
CA ALA A 837 12.25 9.35 35.97
C ALA A 837 11.21 10.14 35.15
N LEU A 838 10.93 9.69 33.91
CA LEU A 838 9.91 10.31 33.05
C LEU A 838 8.51 10.19 33.67
N GLY A 839 8.11 9.04 34.16
CA GLY A 839 6.82 8.81 34.81
C GLY A 839 6.60 9.68 36.05
N GLN A 840 7.63 9.90 36.86
CA GLN A 840 7.57 10.79 38.04
C GLN A 840 7.49 12.28 37.63
N ALA A 841 8.23 12.68 36.58
CA ALA A 841 8.12 14.02 36.01
C ALA A 841 6.69 14.29 35.49
N TRP A 842 6.13 13.31 34.74
CA TRP A 842 4.76 13.38 34.25
C TRP A 842 3.74 13.43 35.38
N ARG A 843 3.84 12.57 36.39
CA ARG A 843 2.95 12.55 37.57
C ARG A 843 2.93 13.91 38.26
N THR A 844 4.07 14.58 38.36
CA THR A 844 4.19 15.91 38.99
C THR A 844 3.51 16.98 38.13
N ALA A 845 3.74 16.95 36.82
CA ALA A 845 3.23 17.96 35.89
C ALA A 845 1.76 17.76 35.50
N ALA A 846 1.26 16.51 35.46
CA ALA A 846 -0.10 16.17 35.04
C ALA A 846 -1.18 16.51 36.11
N GLY A 847 -0.79 16.69 37.35
CA GLY A 847 -1.70 17.13 38.41
C GLY A 847 -2.23 16.03 39.32
N LYS A 848 -3.13 16.42 40.26
CA LYS A 848 -3.55 15.58 41.37
C LYS A 848 -4.35 14.32 41.02
N ASN A 849 -4.92 14.28 39.82
CA ASN A 849 -5.77 13.16 39.39
C ASN A 849 -5.00 12.09 38.61
N PHE A 850 -3.71 12.32 38.33
CA PHE A 850 -2.90 11.40 37.56
C PHE A 850 -1.75 10.82 38.37
N ARG A 851 -1.48 9.53 38.22
CA ARG A 851 -0.44 8.81 38.95
C ARG A 851 0.33 7.90 38.03
N TYR A 852 1.60 7.68 38.36
CA TYR A 852 2.47 6.72 37.67
C TYR A 852 3.18 5.85 38.68
N TYR A 853 3.24 4.54 38.43
CA TYR A 853 3.97 3.58 39.24
C TYR A 853 4.64 2.55 38.36
N MET A 854 5.91 2.24 38.65
CA MET A 854 6.59 1.03 38.18
C MET A 854 6.50 -0.03 39.25
N VAL A 855 5.94 -1.20 38.87
CA VAL A 855 5.57 -2.28 39.78
C VAL A 855 6.45 -3.50 39.53
N PHE A 856 7.21 -3.93 40.55
CA PHE A 856 7.94 -5.18 40.56
C PHE A 856 7.19 -6.22 41.41
N GLU A 857 7.47 -7.52 41.18
CA GLU A 857 6.79 -8.58 41.90
C GLU A 857 7.11 -8.56 43.41
N ASN A 858 8.38 -8.38 43.78
CA ASN A 858 8.89 -8.49 45.15
C ASN A 858 9.40 -7.14 45.68
N GLU A 859 9.59 -7.08 47.02
CA GLU A 859 10.11 -5.88 47.70
C GLU A 859 11.65 -5.79 47.71
N GLU A 860 12.36 -6.86 47.31
CA GLU A 860 13.82 -6.93 47.41
C GLU A 860 14.48 -6.01 46.33
N ASN A 861 15.41 -5.18 46.78
CA ASN A 861 16.25 -4.31 45.92
C ASN A 861 15.47 -3.48 44.91
N LEU A 862 14.36 -2.86 45.33
CA LEU A 862 13.57 -1.98 44.47
C LEU A 862 14.39 -0.80 43.93
N LEU A 863 14.16 -0.42 42.70
CA LEU A 863 14.71 0.82 42.16
C LEU A 863 14.06 2.05 42.86
N PRO A 864 14.82 3.14 43.06
CA PRO A 864 14.25 4.37 43.64
C PRO A 864 13.04 4.85 42.83
N GLY A 865 11.88 5.02 43.46
CA GLY A 865 10.63 5.44 42.82
C GLY A 865 9.75 4.30 42.28
N ALA A 866 10.22 3.05 42.35
CA ALA A 866 9.42 1.84 42.09
C ALA A 866 8.73 1.33 43.35
N VAL A 867 7.72 0.46 43.21
CA VAL A 867 6.99 -0.17 44.29
C VAL A 867 6.88 -1.67 44.08
N SER A 868 6.71 -2.44 45.17
CA SER A 868 6.32 -3.85 45.03
C SER A 868 4.84 -3.98 44.66
N MET A 869 4.43 -5.14 44.17
CA MET A 869 3.01 -5.43 43.88
C MET A 869 2.16 -5.25 45.15
N SER A 870 2.60 -5.71 46.31
CA SER A 870 1.89 -5.56 47.59
C SER A 870 1.67 -4.08 47.93
N GLN A 871 2.76 -3.28 47.90
CA GLN A 871 2.71 -1.83 48.14
C GLN A 871 1.83 -1.09 47.14
N PHE A 872 1.85 -1.50 45.90
CA PHE A 872 0.99 -0.92 44.86
C PHE A 872 -0.47 -1.17 45.12
N ILE A 873 -0.86 -2.42 45.42
CA ILE A 873 -2.25 -2.79 45.73
C ILE A 873 -2.74 -2.01 46.98
N ASP A 874 -1.96 -1.89 48.03
CA ASP A 874 -2.31 -1.12 49.22
C ASP A 874 -2.43 0.38 48.91
N THR A 875 -1.61 0.91 48.01
CA THR A 875 -1.72 2.28 47.53
C THR A 875 -3.03 2.48 46.73
N VAL A 876 -3.36 1.55 45.82
CA VAL A 876 -4.63 1.63 45.06
C VAL A 876 -5.82 1.54 46.01
N LYS A 877 -5.81 0.69 47.05
CA LYS A 877 -6.89 0.61 48.07
C LYS A 877 -7.12 1.94 48.79
N ALA A 878 -6.06 2.72 49.00
CA ALA A 878 -6.14 4.00 49.71
C ALA A 878 -6.57 5.17 48.83
N LEU A 879 -6.56 5.04 47.50
CA LEU A 879 -6.96 6.08 46.54
C LEU A 879 -8.45 6.03 46.23
#